data_232a6974b06dfa886bdb292fde325bc3
#
_entry.id   232a6974b06dfa886bdb292fde325bc3
#
_cell.length_a   1.000
_cell.length_b   1.000
_cell.length_c   1.000
_cell.angle_alpha   90.00
_cell.angle_beta   90.00
_cell.angle_gamma   90.00
#
_symmetry.space_group_name_H-M   'P 1'
#
loop_
_entity.id
_entity.type
_entity.pdbx_description
1 polymer ?
#
loop_
_entity_poly.entity_id
_entity_poly.type
_entity_poly.pdbx_seq_one_letter_code
_entity_poly.pdbx_strand_id
1 'polypeptide(L)'
;MRKVLLIILVLMASLPSFAQKYTFSGSVLEKGSNTPVEFATVVLLDKELWAVADEKGAFVVNNVTSGKTRVEISCLGYVTRVVELEFNKDVKNTKFYLDQDNLTLSTVVVTAQENSNSATTSHTIDKTALDHVQVMNVSDISSLLPGGATPTSQSLTTTQMFNIRTGGNTEGGNTAFGTAVEVDGARLSNNASFSLGDGSNTNIKGVSTNNIASSNIESVEVITGVPSVEYGDMTSGIVKINTKKGKTPFMVTMSTSPENKQVSVSKGFGLGTGRKGNSNGVLNTSLEYTRSISEQMSPYTSYDRKQLSLTYSNTFSSGALKSQPIRFSVSLTGNLGGLDDKADPDKHRNTYTKVNDNSVRSNFSFNWLLSKSWITNLELNGSLVYSDKLSRVNSDYSSSVTTSAIHSRTLGYHMAEEYKPGGENDVVMIPSGYWYNELCTDDRPLNTKLTLKGNWAKNFGKVNNKVKLGADWTSDKNFGVGQYTEDMATAPTFREYRYCDIPTMHNVAIYLEDNLMIPFSDDNRLNLIAGVRNDNTFIKGSVYGNTSSLSPRFNGKWSVFSEKTHGDKLFRSLSFRASWGVAVKQPSFGILYPVPSYSDVNVFSSTVSSQNTMYRAYFTIPYTVEYNPELRWQKNHQSEVGVDFNIGGNKISLSGYYNKTYDAYDKVYDYESLNYKYTSLTAVQGCSIPAENRVYTIGSDGVITINDKTGAMAPQKASYDEKTRLVRKYTEDNYDSPIQRYGIEWIVEFARIKPINTSIRLDGTYYGYRSLYTDVRAYSTESSIGSDGNPYKYVGYFYGDHATFNGTETKALRNNVTITTNIPKVRMVISLKVEASLLKYSRCLSERADGSPRSYVLSDKEDILSFTGASVYDGEAYTVTFPDYYTSVDDPTPKPFLEMFQWARNNDKSLYADLTKLAVPTAFLYQFTKDYVAPYFSANFSVTKEIGDVASISFYANNFFNNMSQVYSSKTQTYTSVSSYIPKFYYGLTLRLKF
;
A
#
# COMPACT_ATOMS: atom_id res chain seq x y z
N MET A 1 -3.90 23.93 -27.84
CA MET A 1 -5.11 23.49 -27.10
C MET A 1 -6.43 23.91 -27.79
N ARG A 2 -6.71 25.18 -28.09
CA ARG A 2 -7.99 25.57 -28.76
C ARG A 2 -8.30 24.84 -30.08
N LYS A 3 -7.33 24.59 -30.94
CA LYS A 3 -7.53 23.87 -32.22
C LYS A 3 -7.80 22.36 -32.04
N VAL A 4 -7.25 21.72 -31.02
CA VAL A 4 -7.50 20.30 -30.70
C VAL A 4 -8.90 20.13 -30.07
N LEU A 5 -9.31 21.07 -29.21
CA LEU A 5 -10.67 21.09 -28.67
C LEU A 5 -11.74 21.30 -29.78
N LEU A 6 -11.46 22.11 -30.77
CA LEU A 6 -12.37 22.35 -31.91
C LEU A 6 -12.48 21.11 -32.81
N ILE A 7 -11.41 20.36 -33.02
CA ILE A 7 -11.43 19.09 -33.78
C ILE A 7 -12.22 18.02 -33.03
N ILE A 8 -12.09 17.95 -31.71
CA ILE A 8 -12.88 17.02 -30.85
C ILE A 8 -14.36 17.42 -30.86
N LEU A 9 -14.67 18.72 -30.84
CA LEU A 9 -16.07 19.22 -30.91
C LEU A 9 -16.71 18.97 -32.27
N VAL A 10 -15.94 19.08 -33.35
CA VAL A 10 -16.41 18.82 -34.73
C VAL A 10 -16.61 17.34 -34.98
N LEU A 11 -15.81 16.46 -34.38
CA LEU A 11 -16.00 14.99 -34.38
C LEU A 11 -17.25 14.57 -33.61
N MET A 12 -17.64 15.32 -32.57
CA MET A 12 -18.88 15.08 -31.81
C MET A 12 -20.17 15.53 -32.51
N ALA A 13 -20.07 16.41 -33.51
CA ALA A 13 -21.22 17.05 -34.17
C ALA A 13 -21.76 16.31 -35.39
N SER A 14 -21.16 15.19 -35.83
CA SER A 14 -21.51 14.54 -37.09
C SER A 14 -22.55 13.41 -36.94
N LEU A 15 -23.79 13.74 -37.33
CA LEU A 15 -24.86 12.96 -37.93
C LEU A 15 -25.75 12.09 -37.00
N PRO A 16 -27.08 12.27 -37.01
CA PRO A 16 -28.05 11.33 -36.48
C PRO A 16 -28.17 10.13 -37.42
N SER A 17 -27.42 9.08 -37.17
CA SER A 17 -27.67 7.78 -37.76
C SER A 17 -28.82 7.14 -37.01
N PHE A 18 -29.96 6.91 -37.66
CA PHE A 18 -31.05 6.08 -37.14
C PHE A 18 -30.57 4.60 -37.07
N ALA A 19 -29.92 4.24 -35.99
CA ALA A 19 -29.54 2.85 -35.78
C ALA A 19 -30.82 2.01 -35.50
N GLN A 20 -31.02 1.01 -36.32
CA GLN A 20 -32.10 0.04 -36.18
C GLN A 20 -31.96 -0.66 -34.79
N LYS A 21 -33.04 -0.67 -34.01
CA LYS A 21 -33.07 -1.22 -32.64
C LYS A 21 -33.77 -2.57 -32.65
N TYR A 22 -33.19 -3.54 -31.99
CA TYR A 22 -33.70 -4.91 -31.90
C TYR A 22 -34.02 -5.27 -30.45
N THR A 23 -34.81 -6.33 -30.29
CA THR A 23 -35.09 -6.94 -28.99
C THR A 23 -34.35 -8.27 -28.89
N PHE A 24 -33.67 -8.46 -27.80
CA PHE A 24 -33.02 -9.72 -27.43
C PHE A 24 -33.74 -10.36 -26.25
N SER A 25 -34.30 -11.54 -26.45
CA SER A 25 -35.00 -12.27 -25.39
C SER A 25 -34.67 -13.76 -25.39
N GLY A 26 -34.75 -14.35 -24.23
CA GLY A 26 -34.46 -15.75 -24.07
C GLY A 26 -34.72 -16.25 -22.65
N SER A 27 -34.18 -17.41 -22.36
CA SER A 27 -34.22 -18.00 -21.03
C SER A 27 -32.87 -18.58 -20.63
N VAL A 28 -32.55 -18.45 -19.36
CA VAL A 28 -31.37 -19.04 -18.74
C VAL A 28 -31.82 -20.27 -17.95
N LEU A 29 -31.25 -21.41 -18.27
CA LEU A 29 -31.60 -22.72 -17.72
C LEU A 29 -30.35 -23.38 -17.14
N GLU A 30 -30.52 -24.22 -16.17
CA GLU A 30 -29.51 -25.10 -15.67
C GLU A 30 -29.26 -26.25 -16.65
N LYS A 31 -27.98 -26.54 -16.93
CA LYS A 31 -27.61 -27.61 -17.83
C LYS A 31 -27.80 -28.96 -17.13
N GLY A 32 -28.53 -29.85 -17.77
CA GLY A 32 -28.84 -31.18 -17.26
C GLY A 32 -30.25 -31.29 -16.64
N SER A 33 -30.64 -30.39 -15.74
CA SER A 33 -31.96 -30.37 -15.10
C SER A 33 -33.02 -29.61 -15.91
N ASN A 34 -32.59 -28.65 -16.76
CA ASN A 34 -33.44 -27.66 -17.43
C ASN A 34 -34.27 -26.78 -16.46
N THR A 35 -33.91 -26.75 -15.19
CA THR A 35 -34.53 -25.85 -14.23
C THR A 35 -34.21 -24.39 -14.56
N PRO A 36 -35.15 -23.44 -14.42
CA PRO A 36 -34.87 -22.00 -14.60
C PRO A 36 -33.78 -21.54 -13.66
N VAL A 37 -32.83 -20.77 -14.18
CA VAL A 37 -31.82 -20.06 -13.36
C VAL A 37 -32.36 -18.67 -13.08
N GLU A 38 -32.99 -18.54 -11.92
CA GLU A 38 -33.56 -17.30 -11.43
C GLU A 38 -32.46 -16.23 -11.22
N PHE A 39 -32.75 -14.99 -11.57
CA PHE A 39 -31.89 -13.83 -11.36
C PHE A 39 -30.54 -13.90 -12.09
N ALA A 40 -30.39 -14.75 -13.07
CA ALA A 40 -29.22 -14.75 -13.93
C ALA A 40 -29.08 -13.39 -14.62
N THR A 41 -27.89 -12.84 -14.63
CA THR A 41 -27.57 -11.58 -15.32
C THR A 41 -27.14 -11.88 -16.74
N VAL A 42 -27.73 -11.18 -17.72
CA VAL A 42 -27.40 -11.22 -19.14
C VAL A 42 -26.87 -9.86 -19.53
N VAL A 43 -25.57 -9.73 -19.81
CA VAL A 43 -24.89 -8.47 -20.12
C VAL A 43 -24.40 -8.47 -21.56
N LEU A 44 -24.73 -7.47 -22.33
CA LEU A 44 -24.15 -7.21 -23.64
C LEU A 44 -22.92 -6.32 -23.46
N LEU A 45 -21.74 -6.92 -23.26
CA LEU A 45 -20.50 -6.28 -22.85
C LEU A 45 -20.08 -5.11 -23.74
N ASP A 46 -20.30 -5.23 -25.03
CA ASP A 46 -19.89 -4.22 -26.01
C ASP A 46 -20.95 -3.11 -26.22
N LYS A 47 -22.11 -3.23 -25.56
CA LYS A 47 -23.25 -2.28 -25.69
C LYS A 47 -23.73 -1.69 -24.37
N GLU A 48 -23.12 -2.08 -23.25
CA GLU A 48 -23.48 -1.67 -21.88
C GLU A 48 -24.98 -1.89 -21.54
N LEU A 49 -25.63 -2.83 -22.26
CA LEU A 49 -27.02 -3.22 -22.02
C LEU A 49 -27.05 -4.50 -21.21
N TRP A 50 -28.01 -4.61 -20.33
CA TRP A 50 -28.18 -5.80 -19.51
C TRP A 50 -29.65 -6.07 -19.16
N ALA A 51 -29.92 -7.31 -18.81
CA ALA A 51 -31.17 -7.72 -18.20
C ALA A 51 -30.91 -8.75 -17.11
N VAL A 52 -31.91 -8.97 -16.28
CA VAL A 52 -31.92 -10.04 -15.29
C VAL A 52 -33.07 -10.98 -15.59
N ALA A 53 -32.77 -12.28 -15.51
CA ALA A 53 -33.78 -13.32 -15.70
C ALA A 53 -34.80 -13.31 -14.55
N ASP A 54 -36.06 -13.52 -14.88
CA ASP A 54 -37.15 -13.66 -13.90
C ASP A 54 -37.13 -15.06 -13.25
N GLU A 55 -38.13 -15.37 -12.44
CA GLU A 55 -38.31 -16.67 -11.77
C GLU A 55 -38.43 -17.87 -12.72
N LYS A 56 -38.80 -17.61 -13.97
CA LYS A 56 -38.85 -18.62 -15.02
C LYS A 56 -37.57 -18.67 -15.85
N GLY A 57 -36.55 -17.95 -15.39
CA GLY A 57 -35.29 -17.79 -16.10
C GLY A 57 -35.40 -16.92 -17.35
N ALA A 58 -36.54 -16.28 -17.63
CA ALA A 58 -36.76 -15.51 -18.84
C ALA A 58 -36.21 -14.09 -18.72
N PHE A 59 -35.57 -13.58 -19.78
CA PHE A 59 -35.04 -12.22 -19.82
C PHE A 59 -35.38 -11.52 -21.14
N VAL A 60 -35.37 -10.18 -21.10
CA VAL A 60 -35.57 -9.33 -22.28
C VAL A 60 -34.64 -8.13 -22.20
N VAL A 61 -33.81 -7.94 -23.23
CA VAL A 61 -32.98 -6.76 -23.43
C VAL A 61 -33.55 -5.97 -24.61
N ASN A 62 -34.02 -4.76 -24.38
CA ASN A 62 -34.57 -3.90 -25.42
C ASN A 62 -33.51 -2.92 -25.95
N ASN A 63 -33.82 -2.33 -27.12
CA ASN A 63 -32.99 -1.31 -27.76
C ASN A 63 -31.55 -1.77 -28.12
N VAL A 64 -31.36 -3.04 -28.44
CA VAL A 64 -30.10 -3.57 -28.88
C VAL A 64 -29.78 -3.04 -30.28
N THR A 65 -28.68 -2.35 -30.45
CA THR A 65 -28.22 -1.85 -31.77
C THR A 65 -27.66 -2.97 -32.61
N SER A 66 -27.64 -2.81 -33.94
CA SER A 66 -27.07 -3.80 -34.86
C SER A 66 -25.60 -4.09 -34.60
N GLY A 67 -25.14 -5.25 -35.05
CA GLY A 67 -23.72 -5.68 -34.98
C GLY A 67 -23.48 -6.81 -34.00
N LYS A 68 -22.26 -7.38 -34.06
CA LYS A 68 -21.79 -8.44 -33.15
C LYS A 68 -21.52 -7.89 -31.77
N THR A 69 -21.85 -8.66 -30.76
CA THR A 69 -21.54 -8.31 -29.36
C THR A 69 -21.34 -9.58 -28.52
N ARG A 70 -20.49 -9.48 -27.52
CA ARG A 70 -20.30 -10.51 -26.50
C ARG A 70 -21.42 -10.40 -25.49
N VAL A 71 -22.08 -11.52 -25.24
CA VAL A 71 -23.12 -11.66 -24.25
C VAL A 71 -22.58 -12.52 -23.13
N GLU A 72 -22.45 -11.94 -21.95
CA GLU A 72 -22.09 -12.63 -20.72
C GLU A 72 -23.33 -13.02 -19.98
N ILE A 73 -23.44 -14.27 -19.62
CA ILE A 73 -24.52 -14.81 -18.79
C ILE A 73 -23.87 -15.32 -17.50
N SER A 74 -24.25 -14.73 -16.39
CA SER A 74 -23.72 -15.06 -15.08
C SER A 74 -24.82 -15.16 -14.03
N CYS A 75 -24.64 -16.11 -13.12
CA CYS A 75 -25.45 -16.24 -11.93
C CYS A 75 -24.58 -16.86 -10.85
N LEU A 76 -24.70 -16.38 -9.60
CA LEU A 76 -23.96 -16.94 -8.49
C LEU A 76 -24.37 -18.41 -8.26
N GLY A 77 -23.37 -19.28 -8.10
CA GLY A 77 -23.56 -20.74 -8.05
C GLY A 77 -23.57 -21.40 -9.42
N TYR A 78 -23.26 -20.66 -10.48
CA TYR A 78 -23.13 -21.17 -11.86
C TYR A 78 -21.87 -20.63 -12.52
N VAL A 79 -21.32 -21.42 -13.42
CA VAL A 79 -20.16 -21.03 -14.24
C VAL A 79 -20.58 -19.94 -15.23
N THR A 80 -19.93 -18.78 -15.18
CA THR A 80 -20.18 -17.68 -16.12
C THR A 80 -19.92 -18.13 -17.55
N ARG A 81 -20.84 -17.81 -18.45
CA ARG A 81 -20.78 -18.16 -19.87
C ARG A 81 -20.73 -16.89 -20.72
N VAL A 82 -19.74 -16.80 -21.61
CA VAL A 82 -19.68 -15.71 -22.60
C VAL A 82 -19.89 -16.30 -23.99
N VAL A 83 -20.85 -15.72 -24.74
CA VAL A 83 -21.16 -16.09 -26.12
C VAL A 83 -21.15 -14.83 -26.99
N GLU A 84 -20.78 -14.96 -28.25
CA GLU A 84 -20.88 -13.87 -29.21
C GLU A 84 -22.15 -14.03 -30.05
N LEU A 85 -22.97 -12.98 -30.09
CA LEU A 85 -24.19 -12.94 -30.88
C LEU A 85 -24.17 -11.76 -31.87
N GLU A 86 -24.79 -11.96 -33.02
CA GLU A 86 -24.97 -10.92 -34.03
C GLU A 86 -26.44 -10.44 -34.08
N PHE A 87 -26.61 -9.15 -33.93
CA PHE A 87 -27.91 -8.49 -33.93
C PHE A 87 -28.13 -7.76 -35.27
N ASN A 88 -28.74 -8.44 -36.22
CA ASN A 88 -29.25 -7.88 -37.50
C ASN A 88 -30.78 -7.97 -37.63
N LYS A 89 -31.43 -8.58 -36.65
CA LYS A 89 -32.86 -8.73 -36.45
C LYS A 89 -33.14 -8.99 -34.96
N ASP A 90 -34.43 -8.99 -34.58
CA ASP A 90 -34.82 -9.47 -33.24
C ASP A 90 -34.33 -10.89 -32.99
N VAL A 91 -33.68 -11.10 -31.88
CA VAL A 91 -33.22 -12.41 -31.39
C VAL A 91 -34.16 -12.82 -30.24
N LYS A 92 -35.01 -13.79 -30.50
CA LYS A 92 -36.08 -14.23 -29.56
C LYS A 92 -35.90 -15.68 -29.17
N ASN A 93 -36.37 -16.04 -27.99
CA ASN A 93 -36.42 -17.41 -27.48
C ASN A 93 -35.08 -18.14 -27.42
N THR A 94 -33.98 -17.41 -27.21
CA THR A 94 -32.65 -17.99 -27.08
C THR A 94 -32.53 -18.68 -25.72
N LYS A 95 -32.07 -19.95 -25.72
CA LYS A 95 -31.83 -20.68 -24.47
C LYS A 95 -30.35 -20.71 -24.16
N PHE A 96 -29.99 -20.28 -22.95
CA PHE A 96 -28.65 -20.38 -22.40
C PHE A 96 -28.67 -21.41 -21.28
N TYR A 97 -27.68 -22.28 -21.31
CA TYR A 97 -27.50 -23.29 -20.28
C TYR A 97 -26.25 -22.95 -19.48
N LEU A 98 -26.41 -22.78 -18.18
CA LEU A 98 -25.33 -22.60 -17.24
C LEU A 98 -25.04 -23.91 -16.53
N ASP A 99 -23.78 -24.27 -16.45
CA ASP A 99 -23.32 -25.34 -15.59
C ASP A 99 -23.36 -24.84 -14.15
N GLN A 100 -23.94 -25.59 -13.22
CA GLN A 100 -23.80 -25.26 -11.81
C GLN A 100 -22.34 -25.16 -11.47
N ASP A 101 -21.98 -24.13 -10.75
CA ASP A 101 -20.69 -24.02 -10.07
C ASP A 101 -20.70 -24.99 -8.87
N ASN A 102 -21.01 -26.23 -9.18
CA ASN A 102 -20.71 -27.33 -8.30
C ASN A 102 -19.19 -27.41 -8.28
N LEU A 103 -18.63 -27.83 -7.17
CA LEU A 103 -17.25 -28.25 -7.03
C LEU A 103 -16.82 -29.30 -8.13
N THR A 104 -17.36 -29.18 -9.35
CA THR A 104 -17.06 -30.10 -10.44
C THR A 104 -15.72 -29.71 -11.06
N LEU A 105 -14.75 -30.48 -10.70
CA LEU A 105 -13.35 -30.53 -11.06
C LEU A 105 -13.04 -30.57 -12.56
N SER A 106 -13.91 -30.14 -13.48
CA SER A 106 -13.66 -30.35 -14.91
C SER A 106 -12.56 -29.43 -15.47
N THR A 107 -12.31 -28.27 -14.89
CA THR A 107 -11.29 -27.30 -15.36
C THR A 107 -10.83 -26.35 -14.25
N VAL A 108 -10.19 -26.87 -13.21
CA VAL A 108 -9.64 -26.01 -12.14
C VAL A 108 -8.33 -25.38 -12.61
N VAL A 109 -8.24 -24.05 -12.60
CA VAL A 109 -7.01 -23.29 -12.79
C VAL A 109 -6.62 -22.67 -11.46
N VAL A 110 -5.51 -23.09 -10.90
CA VAL A 110 -5.05 -22.69 -9.55
C VAL A 110 -4.11 -21.47 -9.61
N THR A 111 -4.22 -20.64 -10.61
CA THR A 111 -3.34 -19.48 -10.83
C THR A 111 -4.15 -18.27 -11.31
N ALA A 112 -3.59 -17.08 -11.13
CA ALA A 112 -4.16 -15.87 -11.70
C ALA A 112 -4.25 -15.97 -13.23
N GLN A 113 -5.43 -15.68 -13.78
CA GLN A 113 -5.66 -15.68 -15.21
C GLN A 113 -5.54 -14.27 -15.77
N GLU A 114 -4.75 -14.14 -16.84
CA GLU A 114 -4.70 -12.87 -17.55
C GLU A 114 -6.01 -12.62 -18.32
N ASN A 115 -6.53 -11.40 -18.16
CA ASN A 115 -7.72 -11.00 -18.90
C ASN A 115 -7.36 -10.65 -20.36
N SER A 116 -7.34 -11.68 -21.21
CA SER A 116 -7.01 -11.54 -22.63
C SER A 116 -7.97 -10.64 -23.43
N ASN A 117 -9.06 -10.18 -22.86
CA ASN A 117 -9.98 -9.23 -23.48
C ASN A 117 -9.71 -7.78 -23.09
N SER A 118 -8.93 -7.55 -22.07
CA SER A 118 -8.53 -6.19 -21.61
C SER A 118 -7.49 -5.59 -22.54
N ALA A 119 -7.53 -4.26 -22.70
CA ALA A 119 -6.46 -3.50 -23.35
C ALA A 119 -5.30 -3.17 -22.39
N THR A 120 -5.51 -3.34 -21.08
CA THR A 120 -4.49 -3.17 -20.04
C THR A 120 -4.18 -4.52 -19.39
N THR A 121 -2.96 -4.69 -18.87
CA THR A 121 -2.58 -5.92 -18.16
C THR A 121 -3.36 -6.01 -16.86
N SER A 122 -4.21 -7.03 -16.76
CA SER A 122 -4.97 -7.36 -15.56
C SER A 122 -5.04 -8.88 -15.37
N HIS A 123 -5.05 -9.28 -14.10
CA HIS A 123 -5.10 -10.68 -13.69
C HIS A 123 -6.33 -10.89 -12.81
N THR A 124 -7.13 -11.91 -13.13
CA THR A 124 -8.29 -12.30 -12.33
C THR A 124 -8.00 -13.63 -11.63
N ILE A 125 -8.28 -13.66 -10.34
CA ILE A 125 -8.22 -14.84 -9.49
C ILE A 125 -9.65 -15.10 -9.06
N ASP A 126 -10.19 -16.22 -9.51
CA ASP A 126 -11.56 -16.63 -9.18
C ASP A 126 -11.61 -17.40 -7.85
N LYS A 127 -12.81 -17.64 -7.37
CA LYS A 127 -13.07 -18.41 -6.16
C LYS A 127 -12.45 -19.80 -6.19
N THR A 128 -12.43 -20.45 -7.34
CA THR A 128 -11.87 -21.79 -7.48
C THR A 128 -10.38 -21.79 -7.18
N ALA A 129 -9.64 -20.84 -7.72
CA ALA A 129 -8.22 -20.67 -7.41
C ALA A 129 -7.99 -20.33 -5.93
N LEU A 130 -8.80 -19.44 -5.35
CA LEU A 130 -8.72 -19.07 -3.93
C LEU A 130 -8.98 -20.26 -3.00
N ASP A 131 -9.96 -21.09 -3.34
CA ASP A 131 -10.32 -22.28 -2.57
C ASP A 131 -9.23 -23.36 -2.57
N HIS A 132 -8.43 -23.46 -3.64
CA HIS A 132 -7.33 -24.45 -3.73
C HIS A 132 -6.02 -23.94 -3.12
N VAL A 133 -5.75 -22.63 -3.14
CA VAL A 133 -4.53 -22.04 -2.57
C VAL A 133 -4.67 -21.80 -1.07
N GLN A 134 -5.90 -21.79 -0.55
CA GLN A 134 -6.22 -21.63 0.87
C GLN A 134 -5.63 -20.34 1.45
N VAL A 135 -5.94 -19.23 0.80
CA VAL A 135 -5.51 -17.89 1.16
C VAL A 135 -6.04 -17.50 2.54
N MET A 136 -5.16 -17.17 3.48
CA MET A 136 -5.53 -16.69 4.81
C MET A 136 -5.67 -15.17 4.85
N ASN A 137 -4.80 -14.47 4.14
CA ASN A 137 -4.88 -13.03 3.91
C ASN A 137 -5.03 -12.75 2.43
N VAL A 138 -5.77 -11.70 2.09
CA VAL A 138 -5.99 -11.33 0.68
C VAL A 138 -4.67 -10.96 -0.02
N SER A 139 -3.68 -10.42 0.68
CA SER A 139 -2.37 -10.11 0.09
C SER A 139 -1.58 -11.34 -0.37
N ASP A 140 -1.87 -12.55 0.18
CA ASP A 140 -1.24 -13.80 -0.24
C ASP A 140 -1.52 -14.13 -1.71
N ILE A 141 -2.57 -13.52 -2.28
CA ILE A 141 -2.94 -13.63 -3.69
C ILE A 141 -1.81 -13.14 -4.61
N SER A 142 -0.96 -12.24 -4.14
CA SER A 142 0.22 -11.78 -4.89
C SER A 142 1.14 -12.92 -5.31
N SER A 143 1.14 -14.04 -4.58
CA SER A 143 1.88 -15.27 -4.93
C SER A 143 1.37 -15.95 -6.21
N LEU A 144 0.14 -15.64 -6.64
CA LEU A 144 -0.48 -16.21 -7.85
C LEU A 144 -0.21 -15.37 -9.11
N LEU A 145 0.28 -14.14 -8.94
CA LEU A 145 0.68 -13.26 -10.05
C LEU A 145 1.96 -13.79 -10.72
N PRO A 146 2.26 -13.38 -11.97
CA PRO A 146 3.47 -13.84 -12.67
C PRO A 146 4.73 -13.56 -11.86
N GLY A 147 5.55 -14.61 -11.64
CA GLY A 147 6.76 -14.54 -10.81
C GLY A 147 6.51 -14.26 -9.32
N GLY A 148 5.25 -14.36 -8.87
CA GLY A 148 4.89 -14.17 -7.46
C GLY A 148 5.48 -15.27 -6.57
N ALA A 149 5.94 -14.89 -5.37
CA ALA A 149 6.47 -15.81 -4.38
C ALA A 149 5.50 -16.01 -3.22
N THR A 150 5.50 -17.21 -2.67
CA THR A 150 4.76 -17.51 -1.43
C THR A 150 5.31 -16.66 -0.28
N PRO A 151 4.46 -16.00 0.51
CA PRO A 151 4.89 -15.19 1.65
C PRO A 151 5.72 -15.99 2.65
N THR A 152 6.74 -15.37 3.24
CA THR A 152 7.59 -16.01 4.25
C THR A 152 6.87 -16.28 5.56
N SER A 153 5.80 -15.54 5.85
CA SER A 153 4.88 -15.77 6.96
C SER A 153 3.44 -15.52 6.51
N GLN A 154 2.52 -16.35 6.96
CA GLN A 154 1.07 -16.19 6.77
C GLN A 154 0.38 -15.70 8.05
N SER A 155 1.14 -15.32 9.07
CA SER A 155 0.60 -14.78 10.31
C SER A 155 0.03 -13.38 10.11
N LEU A 156 -1.15 -13.13 10.70
CA LEU A 156 -1.77 -11.80 10.74
C LEU A 156 -1.19 -10.90 11.84
N THR A 157 -0.24 -11.39 12.62
CA THR A 157 0.42 -10.57 13.66
C THR A 157 1.31 -9.47 13.08
N THR A 158 1.65 -9.57 11.79
CA THR A 158 2.32 -8.51 11.03
C THR A 158 1.36 -7.88 10.04
N THR A 159 1.56 -6.58 9.75
CA THR A 159 0.73 -5.88 8.77
C THR A 159 1.00 -6.40 7.37
N GLN A 160 -0.03 -6.93 6.74
CA GLN A 160 0.03 -7.43 5.37
C GLN A 160 -0.50 -6.36 4.40
N MET A 161 0.20 -6.14 3.30
CA MET A 161 -0.13 -5.13 2.29
C MET A 161 0.12 -5.68 0.88
N PHE A 162 -0.59 -5.14 -0.12
CA PHE A 162 -0.29 -5.44 -1.51
C PHE A 162 0.89 -4.64 -2.03
N ASN A 163 1.87 -5.33 -2.56
CA ASN A 163 2.99 -4.76 -3.31
C ASN A 163 2.94 -5.25 -4.76
N ILE A 164 2.84 -4.33 -5.70
CA ILE A 164 2.77 -4.62 -7.13
C ILE A 164 4.07 -4.18 -7.80
N ARG A 165 4.72 -5.08 -8.57
CA ARG A 165 5.96 -4.80 -9.33
C ARG A 165 7.05 -4.18 -8.45
N THR A 166 7.50 -4.91 -7.44
CA THR A 166 8.57 -4.51 -6.51
C THR A 166 9.58 -5.62 -6.32
N GLY A 167 10.85 -5.26 -6.10
CA GLY A 167 11.93 -6.17 -5.73
C GLY A 167 12.10 -6.37 -4.22
N GLY A 168 11.45 -5.54 -3.40
CA GLY A 168 11.52 -5.62 -1.93
C GLY A 168 11.00 -4.38 -1.21
N ASN A 169 10.96 -4.45 0.12
CA ASN A 169 10.41 -3.39 0.96
C ASN A 169 11.35 -2.18 1.17
N THR A 170 12.61 -2.29 0.73
CA THR A 170 13.64 -1.26 0.89
C THR A 170 13.71 -0.26 -0.26
N GLU A 171 12.82 -0.43 -1.27
CA GLU A 171 12.80 0.44 -2.44
C GLU A 171 12.12 1.78 -2.12
N GLY A 172 12.72 2.89 -2.57
CA GLY A 172 12.11 4.20 -2.47
C GLY A 172 10.81 4.31 -3.28
N GLY A 173 9.96 5.27 -2.93
CA GLY A 173 8.65 5.45 -3.56
C GLY A 173 7.76 4.21 -3.39
N ASN A 174 7.60 3.77 -2.16
CA ASN A 174 6.90 2.55 -1.73
C ASN A 174 5.69 2.19 -2.60
N THR A 175 5.75 1.04 -3.29
CA THR A 175 4.68 0.58 -4.19
C THR A 175 3.39 0.24 -3.45
N ALA A 176 3.44 -0.19 -2.19
CA ALA A 176 2.26 -0.45 -1.38
C ALA A 176 1.47 0.84 -1.07
N PHE A 177 2.15 1.97 -0.85
CA PHE A 177 1.51 3.29 -0.70
C PHE A 177 0.74 3.70 -1.95
N GLY A 178 1.30 3.41 -3.12
CA GLY A 178 0.68 3.69 -4.42
C GLY A 178 -0.32 2.65 -4.89
N THR A 179 -0.51 1.53 -4.18
CA THR A 179 -1.45 0.48 -4.57
C THR A 179 -2.86 0.78 -4.04
N ALA A 180 -3.81 0.81 -4.95
CA ALA A 180 -5.22 0.95 -4.63
C ALA A 180 -5.84 -0.38 -4.19
N VAL A 181 -6.60 -0.40 -3.10
CA VAL A 181 -7.38 -1.57 -2.68
C VAL A 181 -8.85 -1.18 -2.58
N GLU A 182 -9.71 -1.90 -3.29
CA GLU A 182 -11.17 -1.69 -3.26
C GLU A 182 -11.89 -3.00 -2.91
N VAL A 183 -12.87 -2.94 -2.04
CA VAL A 183 -13.76 -4.05 -1.70
C VAL A 183 -15.18 -3.69 -2.08
N ASP A 184 -15.73 -4.37 -3.07
CA ASP A 184 -17.05 -4.08 -3.66
C ASP A 184 -17.21 -2.62 -4.12
N GLY A 185 -16.12 -1.99 -4.57
CA GLY A 185 -16.08 -0.58 -4.95
C GLY A 185 -15.85 0.41 -3.80
N ALA A 186 -15.83 -0.06 -2.54
CA ALA A 186 -15.40 0.76 -1.41
C ALA A 186 -13.88 0.86 -1.38
N ARG A 187 -13.35 2.06 -1.56
CA ARG A 187 -11.92 2.34 -1.49
C ARG A 187 -11.43 2.26 -0.05
N LEU A 188 -10.42 1.43 0.21
CA LEU A 188 -9.69 1.48 1.46
C LEU A 188 -8.62 2.57 1.34
N SER A 189 -8.76 3.64 2.10
CA SER A 189 -7.85 4.79 2.08
C SER A 189 -6.84 4.72 3.21
N ASN A 190 -5.61 5.15 2.93
CA ASN A 190 -4.55 5.41 3.91
C ASN A 190 -4.27 6.91 4.10
N ASN A 191 -5.07 7.78 3.47
CA ASN A 191 -4.80 9.21 3.44
C ASN A 191 -4.92 9.88 4.82
N ALA A 192 -5.96 9.53 5.59
CA ALA A 192 -6.21 10.14 6.90
C ALA A 192 -5.60 9.38 8.09
N SER A 193 -4.93 8.26 7.89
CA SER A 193 -4.35 7.44 8.96
C SER A 193 -2.94 7.90 9.31
N PHE A 194 -2.65 7.99 10.62
CA PHE A 194 -1.31 8.12 11.19
C PHE A 194 -0.81 6.75 11.64
N SER A 195 -0.65 5.83 10.71
CA SER A 195 -0.20 4.48 11.00
C SER A 195 1.07 4.49 11.86
N LEU A 196 0.90 4.21 13.13
CA LEU A 196 2.00 4.00 14.05
C LEU A 196 2.62 2.65 13.73
N GLY A 197 3.74 2.67 13.11
CA GLY A 197 4.48 1.48 12.81
C GLY A 197 5.80 1.45 13.52
N ASP A 198 6.44 0.40 13.49
CA ASP A 198 7.77 -0.11 13.82
C ASP A 198 9.01 0.83 13.64
N GLY A 199 8.87 2.16 13.74
CA GLY A 199 9.97 3.13 13.66
C GLY A 199 10.55 3.39 12.27
N SER A 200 10.10 2.71 11.22
CA SER A 200 10.40 3.06 9.84
C SER A 200 9.50 4.22 9.37
N ASN A 201 9.86 4.88 8.28
CA ASN A 201 9.16 6.06 7.75
C ASN A 201 7.63 5.83 7.64
N THR A 202 6.90 6.20 8.71
CA THR A 202 5.51 5.79 8.97
C THR A 202 4.50 6.47 8.04
N ASN A 203 4.92 7.57 7.39
CA ASN A 203 4.02 8.42 6.62
C ASN A 203 3.68 7.85 5.23
N ILE A 204 4.44 6.85 4.76
CA ILE A 204 4.33 6.29 3.40
C ILE A 204 3.97 4.79 3.47
N LYS A 205 2.92 4.42 4.21
CA LYS A 205 2.46 3.02 4.31
C LYS A 205 1.29 2.73 3.38
N GLY A 206 1.26 1.49 2.88
CA GLY A 206 0.13 0.95 2.12
C GLY A 206 -1.07 0.64 3.02
N VAL A 207 -2.14 0.18 2.37
CA VAL A 207 -3.37 -0.24 3.06
C VAL A 207 -3.18 -1.63 3.65
N SER A 208 -3.45 -1.79 4.96
CA SER A 208 -3.50 -3.10 5.61
C SER A 208 -4.67 -3.94 5.10
N THR A 209 -4.41 -5.20 4.82
CA THR A 209 -5.41 -6.19 4.41
C THR A 209 -5.81 -7.16 5.53
N ASN A 210 -5.24 -7.01 6.74
CA ASN A 210 -5.46 -7.93 7.86
C ASN A 210 -6.93 -8.04 8.28
N ASN A 211 -7.70 -6.96 8.11
CA ASN A 211 -9.13 -6.89 8.44
C ASN A 211 -10.07 -7.27 7.29
N ILE A 212 -9.58 -7.96 6.25
CA ILE A 212 -10.39 -8.46 5.13
C ILE A 212 -10.52 -9.98 5.24
N ALA A 213 -11.74 -10.47 5.46
CA ALA A 213 -12.02 -11.90 5.53
C ALA A 213 -11.85 -12.57 4.15
N SER A 214 -10.96 -13.56 4.06
CA SER A 214 -10.71 -14.31 2.83
C SER A 214 -11.86 -15.24 2.45
N SER A 215 -12.63 -15.74 3.43
CA SER A 215 -13.72 -16.70 3.23
C SER A 215 -14.93 -16.13 2.47
N ASN A 216 -15.12 -14.80 2.48
CA ASN A 216 -16.24 -14.12 1.82
C ASN A 216 -15.89 -13.59 0.42
N ILE A 217 -14.72 -13.90 -0.13
CA ILE A 217 -14.28 -13.41 -1.43
C ILE A 217 -14.82 -14.31 -2.53
N GLU A 218 -15.32 -13.70 -3.61
CA GLU A 218 -15.74 -14.36 -4.86
C GLU A 218 -14.65 -14.29 -5.91
N SER A 219 -14.05 -13.12 -6.09
CA SER A 219 -12.96 -12.93 -7.04
C SER A 219 -12.07 -11.75 -6.63
N VAL A 220 -10.83 -11.78 -7.10
CA VAL A 220 -9.91 -10.65 -7.00
C VAL A 220 -9.36 -10.33 -8.39
N GLU A 221 -9.48 -9.07 -8.79
CA GLU A 221 -8.87 -8.55 -10.01
C GLU A 221 -7.71 -7.64 -9.64
N VAL A 222 -6.52 -7.93 -10.19
CA VAL A 222 -5.32 -7.10 -10.00
C VAL A 222 -4.95 -6.47 -11.33
N ILE A 223 -5.03 -5.15 -11.42
CA ILE A 223 -4.66 -4.38 -12.59
C ILE A 223 -3.26 -3.83 -12.36
N THR A 224 -2.28 -4.34 -13.10
CA THR A 224 -0.86 -3.96 -12.99
C THR A 224 -0.42 -2.98 -14.07
N GLY A 225 -1.15 -2.92 -15.19
CA GLY A 225 -0.95 -1.96 -16.29
C GLY A 225 -1.61 -0.61 -16.02
N VAL A 226 -1.77 0.19 -17.09
CA VAL A 226 -2.42 1.52 -17.02
C VAL A 226 -3.94 1.35 -16.86
N PRO A 227 -4.53 1.65 -15.69
CA PRO A 227 -5.95 1.42 -15.45
C PRO A 227 -6.83 2.52 -16.09
N SER A 228 -8.16 2.29 -16.14
CA SER A 228 -9.14 3.29 -16.56
C SER A 228 -9.04 4.58 -15.73
N VAL A 229 -9.38 5.73 -16.33
CA VAL A 229 -9.39 7.05 -15.65
C VAL A 229 -10.42 7.17 -14.53
N GLU A 230 -11.36 6.24 -14.41
CA GLU A 230 -12.28 6.18 -13.27
C GLU A 230 -11.56 5.91 -11.94
N TYR A 231 -10.35 5.36 -12.00
CA TYR A 231 -9.53 5.10 -10.82
C TYR A 231 -8.49 6.20 -10.60
N GLY A 232 -8.58 6.88 -9.46
CA GLY A 232 -7.63 7.91 -9.01
C GLY A 232 -6.89 7.50 -7.74
N ASP A 233 -6.05 8.40 -7.23
CA ASP A 233 -5.31 8.27 -5.97
C ASP A 233 -4.48 6.99 -5.87
N MET A 234 -3.66 6.70 -6.90
CA MET A 234 -2.78 5.53 -6.97
C MET A 234 -1.64 5.75 -7.97
N THR A 235 -0.52 5.03 -7.79
CA THR A 235 0.63 5.07 -8.70
C THR A 235 1.15 3.69 -9.10
N SER A 236 0.78 2.62 -8.38
CA SER A 236 1.36 1.29 -8.60
C SER A 236 0.40 0.29 -9.23
N GLY A 237 -0.90 0.48 -9.08
CA GLY A 237 -1.94 -0.40 -9.61
C GLY A 237 -3.15 -0.47 -8.70
N ILE A 238 -4.10 -1.37 -9.03
CA ILE A 238 -5.33 -1.51 -8.26
C ILE A 238 -5.66 -2.99 -8.02
N VAL A 239 -6.09 -3.30 -6.79
CA VAL A 239 -6.61 -4.59 -6.37
C VAL A 239 -8.10 -4.43 -6.07
N LYS A 240 -8.94 -5.09 -6.85
CA LYS A 240 -10.40 -5.08 -6.70
C LYS A 240 -10.86 -6.41 -6.12
N ILE A 241 -11.44 -6.38 -4.96
CA ILE A 241 -11.95 -7.54 -4.23
C ILE A 241 -13.46 -7.53 -4.34
N ASN A 242 -14.02 -8.58 -4.91
CA ASN A 242 -15.47 -8.76 -5.00
C ASN A 242 -15.90 -9.82 -3.97
N THR A 243 -16.87 -9.45 -3.13
CA THR A 243 -17.46 -10.40 -2.17
C THR A 243 -18.62 -11.18 -2.80
N LYS A 244 -18.97 -12.31 -2.16
CA LYS A 244 -20.05 -13.18 -2.62
C LYS A 244 -21.39 -12.44 -2.59
N LYS A 245 -22.12 -12.45 -3.73
CA LYS A 245 -23.43 -11.82 -3.89
C LYS A 245 -24.38 -12.80 -4.59
N GLY A 246 -25.67 -12.77 -4.22
CA GLY A 246 -26.69 -13.64 -4.80
C GLY A 246 -27.05 -14.83 -3.91
N LYS A 247 -27.96 -15.68 -4.38
CA LYS A 247 -28.46 -16.84 -3.64
C LYS A 247 -27.38 -17.93 -3.57
N THR A 248 -26.90 -18.24 -2.35
CA THR A 248 -25.90 -19.28 -2.11
C THR A 248 -26.42 -20.29 -1.08
N PRO A 249 -25.98 -21.56 -1.15
CA PRO A 249 -26.26 -22.54 -0.11
C PRO A 249 -25.64 -22.10 1.24
N PHE A 250 -26.02 -22.77 2.30
CA PHE A 250 -25.37 -22.63 3.60
C PHE A 250 -23.98 -23.26 3.51
N MET A 251 -22.94 -22.49 3.82
CA MET A 251 -21.55 -22.93 3.74
C MET A 251 -20.85 -22.73 5.08
N VAL A 252 -20.15 -23.75 5.54
CA VAL A 252 -19.24 -23.70 6.69
C VAL A 252 -17.84 -23.99 6.20
N THR A 253 -16.89 -23.14 6.53
CA THR A 253 -15.46 -23.37 6.24
C THR A 253 -14.67 -23.35 7.54
N MET A 254 -13.84 -24.36 7.74
CA MET A 254 -12.92 -24.49 8.85
C MET A 254 -11.52 -24.68 8.32
N SER A 255 -10.60 -23.79 8.66
CA SER A 255 -9.19 -23.88 8.25
C SER A 255 -8.30 -23.91 9.48
N THR A 256 -7.28 -24.75 9.44
CA THR A 256 -6.28 -24.86 10.50
C THR A 256 -4.89 -25.02 9.92
N SER A 257 -3.95 -24.30 10.50
CA SER A 257 -2.53 -24.42 10.26
C SER A 257 -1.76 -24.25 11.58
N PRO A 258 -0.46 -24.42 11.64
CA PRO A 258 0.32 -24.19 12.84
C PRO A 258 0.05 -22.81 13.47
N GLU A 259 0.00 -21.76 12.67
CA GLU A 259 -0.12 -20.38 13.15
C GLU A 259 -1.55 -19.82 13.07
N ASN A 260 -2.46 -20.44 12.29
CA ASN A 260 -3.79 -19.88 12.02
C ASN A 260 -4.91 -20.86 12.30
N LYS A 261 -5.99 -20.35 12.88
CA LYS A 261 -7.27 -21.03 13.06
C LYS A 261 -8.39 -20.14 12.52
N GLN A 262 -9.21 -20.65 11.61
CA GLN A 262 -10.30 -19.89 11.00
C GLN A 262 -11.57 -20.73 10.95
N VAL A 263 -12.69 -20.11 11.28
CA VAL A 263 -14.04 -20.67 11.07
C VAL A 263 -14.91 -19.60 10.44
N SER A 264 -15.63 -19.97 9.39
CA SER A 264 -16.58 -19.07 8.73
C SER A 264 -17.88 -19.75 8.39
N VAL A 265 -18.96 -18.99 8.41
CA VAL A 265 -20.31 -19.40 8.03
C VAL A 265 -20.88 -18.37 7.07
N SER A 266 -21.45 -18.79 5.94
CA SER A 266 -22.07 -17.88 5.00
C SER A 266 -23.31 -18.49 4.34
N LYS A 267 -24.28 -17.61 3.97
CA LYS A 267 -25.48 -17.99 3.21
C LYS A 267 -26.04 -16.79 2.46
N GLY A 268 -26.53 -17.04 1.26
CA GLY A 268 -27.34 -16.10 0.47
C GLY A 268 -28.82 -16.49 0.51
N PHE A 269 -29.64 -15.66 1.21
CA PHE A 269 -31.06 -15.89 1.36
C PHE A 269 -31.81 -15.20 0.23
N GLY A 270 -32.50 -15.94 -0.63
CA GLY A 270 -33.53 -15.36 -1.51
C GLY A 270 -34.73 -14.94 -0.68
N LEU A 271 -35.12 -13.67 -0.76
CA LEU A 271 -36.20 -13.10 0.05
C LEU A 271 -37.60 -13.33 -0.57
N GLY A 272 -37.64 -14.22 -1.55
CA GLY A 272 -38.89 -14.58 -2.25
C GLY A 272 -39.40 -13.51 -3.18
N THR A 273 -40.67 -13.65 -3.59
CA THR A 273 -41.35 -12.74 -4.52
C THR A 273 -42.46 -11.98 -3.85
N GLY A 274 -42.58 -10.72 -4.22
CA GLY A 274 -43.64 -9.84 -3.71
C GLY A 274 -44.97 -10.11 -4.42
N ARG A 275 -46.07 -9.49 -3.91
CA ARG A 275 -47.47 -9.65 -4.41
C ARG A 275 -47.69 -9.42 -5.92
N LYS A 276 -46.70 -8.80 -6.62
CA LYS A 276 -46.77 -8.52 -8.08
C LYS A 276 -45.75 -9.33 -8.88
N GLY A 277 -45.22 -10.42 -8.34
CA GLY A 277 -44.18 -11.23 -9.01
C GLY A 277 -42.81 -10.56 -9.08
N ASN A 278 -42.52 -9.54 -8.28
CA ASN A 278 -41.23 -8.87 -8.25
C ASN A 278 -40.34 -9.55 -7.25
N SER A 279 -39.05 -9.74 -7.60
CA SER A 279 -38.08 -10.19 -6.63
C SER A 279 -37.95 -9.22 -5.44
N ASN A 280 -37.96 -9.75 -4.21
CA ASN A 280 -37.64 -9.00 -3.01
C ASN A 280 -36.12 -8.91 -2.78
N GLY A 281 -35.30 -9.48 -3.70
CA GLY A 281 -33.86 -9.45 -3.64
C GLY A 281 -33.26 -10.62 -2.88
N VAL A 282 -31.95 -10.51 -2.65
CA VAL A 282 -31.14 -11.49 -1.95
C VAL A 282 -30.40 -10.80 -0.81
N LEU A 283 -30.38 -11.44 0.35
CA LEU A 283 -29.56 -11.04 1.50
C LEU A 283 -28.45 -12.05 1.70
N ASN A 284 -27.21 -11.64 1.47
CA ASN A 284 -26.02 -12.43 1.80
C ASN A 284 -25.54 -12.09 3.20
N THR A 285 -25.26 -13.12 3.99
CA THR A 285 -24.68 -12.98 5.33
C THR A 285 -23.42 -13.82 5.41
N SER A 286 -22.36 -13.27 6.01
CA SER A 286 -21.13 -14.00 6.28
C SER A 286 -20.59 -13.61 7.64
N LEU A 287 -20.21 -14.62 8.43
CA LEU A 287 -19.56 -14.48 9.73
C LEU A 287 -18.24 -15.25 9.68
N GLU A 288 -17.15 -14.61 10.10
CA GLU A 288 -15.83 -15.23 10.17
C GLU A 288 -15.16 -14.92 11.51
N TYR A 289 -14.53 -15.92 12.09
CA TYR A 289 -13.58 -15.79 13.18
C TYR A 289 -12.24 -16.37 12.75
N THR A 290 -11.17 -15.60 12.91
CA THR A 290 -9.80 -16.02 12.65
C THR A 290 -8.93 -15.63 13.84
N ARG A 291 -8.13 -16.58 14.32
CA ARG A 291 -7.05 -16.33 15.27
C ARG A 291 -5.73 -16.72 14.63
N SER A 292 -4.76 -15.82 14.68
CA SER A 292 -3.40 -16.00 14.17
C SER A 292 -2.40 -15.77 15.30
N ILE A 293 -1.33 -16.58 15.36
CA ILE A 293 -0.21 -16.40 16.29
C ILE A 293 1.08 -16.17 15.49
N SER A 294 2.06 -15.52 16.09
CA SER A 294 3.35 -15.25 15.43
C SER A 294 4.14 -16.54 15.16
N GLU A 295 4.23 -17.38 16.16
CA GLU A 295 4.86 -18.70 16.05
C GLU A 295 4.40 -19.63 17.20
N GLN A 296 4.50 -20.95 16.97
CA GLN A 296 4.02 -21.95 17.93
C GLN A 296 4.82 -22.02 19.22
N MET A 297 6.13 -21.81 19.14
CA MET A 297 7.02 -21.88 20.32
C MET A 297 6.87 -20.66 21.23
N SER A 298 6.33 -19.56 20.73
CA SER A 298 6.11 -18.31 21.45
C SER A 298 4.73 -17.72 21.08
N PRO A 299 3.64 -18.35 21.54
CA PRO A 299 2.27 -17.98 21.12
C PRO A 299 1.72 -16.73 21.83
N TYR A 300 2.60 -15.89 22.37
CA TYR A 300 2.24 -14.72 23.16
C TYR A 300 1.83 -13.53 22.30
N THR A 301 2.25 -13.53 21.03
CA THR A 301 1.80 -12.56 20.03
C THR A 301 0.71 -13.18 19.19
N SER A 302 -0.50 -12.62 19.25
CA SER A 302 -1.65 -13.11 18.50
C SER A 302 -2.44 -11.97 17.84
N TYR A 303 -3.15 -12.29 16.78
CA TYR A 303 -4.09 -11.40 16.11
C TYR A 303 -5.44 -12.09 15.97
N ASP A 304 -6.50 -11.45 16.44
CA ASP A 304 -7.87 -11.94 16.30
C ASP A 304 -8.63 -11.08 15.26
N ARG A 305 -9.44 -11.75 14.43
CA ARG A 305 -10.37 -11.09 13.50
C ARG A 305 -11.76 -11.72 13.66
N LYS A 306 -12.76 -10.89 13.92
CA LYS A 306 -14.18 -11.25 13.98
C LYS A 306 -14.91 -10.37 13.00
N GLN A 307 -15.36 -10.91 11.89
CA GLN A 307 -15.99 -10.13 10.82
C GLN A 307 -17.42 -10.59 10.57
N LEU A 308 -18.35 -9.64 10.52
CA LEU A 308 -19.72 -9.82 10.05
C LEU A 308 -19.92 -9.00 8.77
N SER A 309 -20.42 -9.64 7.72
CA SER A 309 -20.76 -8.97 6.47
C SER A 309 -22.22 -9.25 6.10
N LEU A 310 -22.95 -8.20 5.76
CA LEU A 310 -24.32 -8.22 5.30
C LEU A 310 -24.39 -7.50 3.95
N THR A 311 -24.91 -8.16 2.92
CA THR A 311 -25.07 -7.56 1.58
C THR A 311 -26.48 -7.82 1.07
N TYR A 312 -27.24 -6.78 0.89
CA TYR A 312 -28.54 -6.85 0.19
C TYR A 312 -28.35 -6.44 -1.27
N SER A 313 -28.92 -7.22 -2.18
CA SER A 313 -28.92 -6.90 -3.61
C SER A 313 -30.28 -7.20 -4.22
N ASN A 314 -30.74 -6.30 -5.11
CA ASN A 314 -32.00 -6.47 -5.84
C ASN A 314 -31.93 -5.84 -7.23
N THR A 315 -32.78 -6.31 -8.13
CA THR A 315 -33.00 -5.71 -9.44
C THR A 315 -34.48 -5.40 -9.61
N PHE A 316 -34.80 -4.13 -9.72
CA PHE A 316 -36.16 -3.64 -9.95
C PHE A 316 -36.41 -3.57 -11.45
N SER A 317 -37.23 -4.49 -11.97
CA SER A 317 -37.50 -4.65 -13.41
C SER A 317 -38.98 -4.79 -13.75
N SER A 318 -39.88 -4.28 -12.90
CA SER A 318 -41.34 -4.41 -13.07
C SER A 318 -42.05 -3.09 -13.35
N GLY A 319 -43.25 -3.17 -13.93
CA GLY A 319 -44.08 -2.00 -14.26
C GLY A 319 -43.33 -1.06 -15.22
N ALA A 320 -43.22 0.21 -14.87
CA ALA A 320 -42.54 1.24 -15.66
C ALA A 320 -41.01 0.95 -15.79
N LEU A 321 -40.42 0.20 -14.87
CA LEU A 321 -38.99 -0.16 -14.88
C LEU A 321 -38.69 -1.39 -15.74
N LYS A 322 -39.67 -2.02 -16.38
CA LYS A 322 -39.45 -3.24 -17.21
C LYS A 322 -38.47 -3.01 -18.36
N SER A 323 -38.50 -1.82 -18.95
CA SER A 323 -37.58 -1.42 -20.04
C SER A 323 -36.36 -0.66 -19.56
N GLN A 324 -36.34 -0.24 -18.32
CA GLN A 324 -35.27 0.58 -17.72
C GLN A 324 -34.97 0.08 -16.29
N PRO A 325 -34.50 -1.15 -16.14
CA PRO A 325 -34.31 -1.77 -14.85
C PRO A 325 -33.24 -1.04 -14.02
N ILE A 326 -33.44 -1.10 -12.70
CA ILE A 326 -32.52 -0.57 -11.72
C ILE A 326 -31.91 -1.73 -10.96
N ARG A 327 -30.59 -1.80 -10.92
CA ARG A 327 -29.83 -2.69 -10.04
C ARG A 327 -29.37 -1.91 -8.82
N PHE A 328 -29.67 -2.43 -7.65
CA PHE A 328 -29.32 -1.83 -6.38
C PHE A 328 -28.60 -2.86 -5.49
N SER A 329 -27.55 -2.45 -4.83
CA SER A 329 -26.94 -3.23 -3.77
C SER A 329 -26.45 -2.33 -2.66
N VAL A 330 -26.52 -2.81 -1.43
CA VAL A 330 -25.96 -2.17 -0.24
C VAL A 330 -25.28 -3.24 0.59
N SER A 331 -24.10 -2.94 1.10
CA SER A 331 -23.38 -3.82 2.00
C SER A 331 -22.91 -3.09 3.25
N LEU A 332 -22.87 -3.83 4.35
CA LEU A 332 -22.33 -3.41 5.62
C LEU A 332 -21.41 -4.51 6.14
N THR A 333 -20.17 -4.16 6.43
CA THR A 333 -19.18 -5.08 6.99
C THR A 333 -18.59 -4.46 8.25
N GLY A 334 -18.70 -5.16 9.37
CA GLY A 334 -18.05 -4.82 10.63
C GLY A 334 -16.92 -5.79 10.92
N ASN A 335 -15.77 -5.29 11.34
CA ASN A 335 -14.63 -6.07 11.82
C ASN A 335 -14.28 -5.64 13.23
N LEU A 336 -14.08 -6.62 14.12
CA LEU A 336 -13.62 -6.42 15.49
C LEU A 336 -12.42 -7.34 15.75
N GLY A 337 -11.39 -6.82 16.40
CA GLY A 337 -10.21 -7.60 16.76
C GLY A 337 -8.95 -6.75 16.78
N GLY A 338 -7.82 -7.39 16.49
CA GLY A 338 -6.52 -6.72 16.46
C GLY A 338 -5.41 -7.54 17.08
N LEU A 339 -4.26 -6.88 17.31
CA LEU A 339 -3.04 -7.48 17.86
C LEU A 339 -3.08 -7.51 19.39
N ASP A 340 -2.66 -8.61 19.97
CA ASP A 340 -2.35 -8.78 21.41
C ASP A 340 -0.96 -9.42 21.50
N ASP A 341 0.03 -8.59 21.81
CA ASP A 341 1.43 -8.99 21.99
C ASP A 341 1.80 -8.84 23.44
N LYS A 342 2.11 -9.96 24.12
CA LYS A 342 2.43 -10.03 25.54
C LYS A 342 3.85 -10.51 25.74
N ALA A 343 4.45 -10.06 26.84
CA ALA A 343 5.69 -10.65 27.29
C ALA A 343 5.52 -12.14 27.62
N ASP A 344 6.58 -12.89 27.42
CA ASP A 344 6.68 -14.27 27.89
C ASP A 344 6.37 -14.34 29.41
N PRO A 345 5.39 -15.13 29.85
CA PRO A 345 5.04 -15.25 31.27
C PRO A 345 6.23 -15.62 32.16
N ASP A 346 7.19 -16.41 31.67
CA ASP A 346 8.37 -16.82 32.42
C ASP A 346 9.34 -15.66 32.71
N LYS A 347 9.20 -14.54 32.00
CA LYS A 347 9.98 -13.32 32.27
C LYS A 347 9.43 -12.48 33.42
N HIS A 348 8.25 -12.81 33.94
CA HIS A 348 7.56 -12.09 35.02
C HIS A 348 7.44 -10.58 34.80
N ARG A 349 7.26 -10.16 33.55
CA ARG A 349 7.08 -8.76 33.13
C ARG A 349 5.67 -8.55 32.62
N ASN A 350 5.03 -7.46 33.02
CA ASN A 350 3.71 -7.07 32.52
C ASN A 350 3.80 -6.12 31.32
N THR A 351 4.73 -6.34 30.40
CA THR A 351 4.82 -5.55 29.18
C THR A 351 3.93 -6.15 28.10
N TYR A 352 3.26 -5.29 27.33
CA TYR A 352 2.42 -5.69 26.21
C TYR A 352 2.24 -4.58 25.19
N THR A 353 1.91 -4.99 23.97
CA THR A 353 1.36 -4.11 22.93
C THR A 353 0.01 -4.65 22.50
N LYS A 354 -1.05 -3.87 22.68
CA LYS A 354 -2.40 -4.21 22.21
C LYS A 354 -2.84 -3.18 21.18
N VAL A 355 -3.27 -3.63 20.01
CA VAL A 355 -3.76 -2.76 18.96
C VAL A 355 -5.14 -3.21 18.55
N ASN A 356 -6.15 -2.39 18.78
CA ASN A 356 -7.46 -2.59 18.18
C ASN A 356 -7.36 -2.34 16.67
N ASP A 357 -7.91 -3.24 15.86
CA ASP A 357 -8.05 -3.07 14.41
C ASP A 357 -9.54 -3.23 14.06
N ASN A 358 -10.36 -2.37 14.68
CA ASN A 358 -11.80 -2.36 14.45
C ASN A 358 -12.13 -1.50 13.22
N SER A 359 -13.11 -1.91 12.45
CA SER A 359 -13.56 -1.13 11.30
C SER A 359 -15.01 -1.40 10.94
N VAL A 360 -15.65 -0.37 10.40
CA VAL A 360 -16.97 -0.47 9.76
C VAL A 360 -16.85 0.03 8.33
N ARG A 361 -17.30 -0.78 7.41
CA ARG A 361 -17.31 -0.48 5.99
C ARG A 361 -18.73 -0.62 5.47
N SER A 362 -19.24 0.43 4.83
CA SER A 362 -20.55 0.42 4.16
C SER A 362 -20.37 0.92 2.73
N ASN A 363 -21.04 0.29 1.81
CA ASN A 363 -21.11 0.76 0.42
C ASN A 363 -22.48 0.51 -0.17
N PHE A 364 -22.88 1.38 -1.07
CA PHE A 364 -24.05 1.17 -1.91
C PHE A 364 -23.70 1.38 -3.39
N SER A 365 -24.41 0.67 -4.24
CA SER A 365 -24.31 0.80 -5.69
C SER A 365 -25.71 0.84 -6.28
N PHE A 366 -25.95 1.83 -7.10
CA PHE A 366 -27.17 2.03 -7.83
C PHE A 366 -26.82 2.18 -9.32
N ASN A 367 -27.34 1.29 -10.15
CA ASN A 367 -27.12 1.30 -11.59
C ASN A 367 -28.46 1.28 -12.31
N TRP A 368 -28.75 2.37 -13.02
CA TRP A 368 -30.02 2.55 -13.76
C TRP A 368 -29.78 2.46 -15.26
N LEU A 369 -30.31 1.42 -15.88
CA LEU A 369 -30.30 1.22 -17.32
C LEU A 369 -31.38 2.09 -17.98
N LEU A 370 -30.98 3.28 -18.41
CA LEU A 370 -31.89 4.24 -19.04
C LEU A 370 -32.17 3.90 -20.51
N SER A 371 -31.19 3.33 -21.21
CA SER A 371 -31.27 2.97 -22.64
C SER A 371 -31.76 4.12 -23.55
N LYS A 372 -31.41 5.37 -23.22
CA LYS A 372 -31.75 6.55 -24.03
C LYS A 372 -30.68 6.78 -25.10
N SER A 373 -31.02 7.56 -26.14
CA SER A 373 -30.06 7.88 -27.21
C SER A 373 -28.88 8.71 -26.75
N TRP A 374 -29.03 9.46 -25.67
CA TRP A 374 -28.02 10.37 -25.08
C TRP A 374 -27.35 9.81 -23.84
N ILE A 375 -27.87 8.73 -23.23
CA ILE A 375 -27.29 8.02 -22.11
C ILE A 375 -27.78 6.57 -22.10
N THR A 376 -26.82 5.63 -21.94
CA THR A 376 -27.17 4.21 -21.85
C THR A 376 -27.50 3.82 -20.41
N ASN A 377 -26.63 4.11 -19.47
CA ASN A 377 -26.85 3.89 -18.05
C ASN A 377 -26.31 5.02 -17.19
N LEU A 378 -26.85 5.12 -15.98
CA LEU A 378 -26.41 6.04 -14.93
C LEU A 378 -26.03 5.21 -13.70
N GLU A 379 -24.86 5.45 -13.16
CA GLU A 379 -24.37 4.76 -11.97
C GLU A 379 -24.09 5.77 -10.86
N LEU A 380 -24.58 5.46 -9.65
CA LEU A 380 -24.28 6.17 -8.44
C LEU A 380 -23.75 5.17 -7.41
N ASN A 381 -22.50 5.35 -7.00
CA ASN A 381 -21.84 4.51 -6.01
C ASN A 381 -21.40 5.37 -4.84
N GLY A 382 -21.58 4.87 -3.63
CA GLY A 382 -21.10 5.53 -2.42
C GLY A 382 -20.48 4.53 -1.48
N SER A 383 -19.46 4.98 -0.74
CA SER A 383 -18.83 4.17 0.30
C SER A 383 -18.40 5.02 1.49
N LEU A 384 -18.42 4.37 2.65
CA LEU A 384 -17.93 4.91 3.92
C LEU A 384 -17.07 3.84 4.58
N VAL A 385 -15.85 4.20 4.97
CA VAL A 385 -14.93 3.35 5.69
C VAL A 385 -14.45 4.09 6.94
N TYR A 386 -14.80 3.58 8.10
CA TYR A 386 -14.36 4.09 9.38
C TYR A 386 -13.50 3.03 10.06
N SER A 387 -12.35 3.43 10.59
CA SER A 387 -11.49 2.57 11.38
C SER A 387 -11.33 3.15 12.79
N ASP A 388 -11.23 2.27 13.78
CA ASP A 388 -10.97 2.58 15.18
C ASP A 388 -9.73 1.77 15.58
N LYS A 389 -8.58 2.43 15.54
CA LYS A 389 -7.27 1.85 15.86
C LYS A 389 -6.74 2.51 17.12
N LEU A 390 -6.83 1.79 18.21
CA LEU A 390 -6.24 2.19 19.49
C LEU A 390 -5.09 1.26 19.82
N SER A 391 -3.87 1.80 19.78
CA SER A 391 -2.66 1.11 20.22
C SER A 391 -2.41 1.44 21.69
N ARG A 392 -2.18 0.41 22.50
CA ARG A 392 -1.79 0.51 23.91
C ARG A 392 -0.47 -0.21 24.10
N VAL A 393 0.56 0.52 24.49
CA VAL A 393 1.90 -0.01 24.73
C VAL A 393 2.23 0.17 26.21
N ASN A 394 2.19 -0.92 26.98
CA ASN A 394 2.61 -0.91 28.37
C ASN A 394 4.06 -1.33 28.45
N SER A 395 4.92 -0.39 28.84
CA SER A 395 6.37 -0.59 28.93
C SER A 395 6.83 -0.50 30.38
N ASP A 396 7.89 -1.23 30.69
CA ASP A 396 8.59 -1.12 31.97
C ASP A 396 9.72 -0.08 31.88
N TYR A 397 9.87 0.64 32.95
CA TYR A 397 10.88 1.68 33.13
C TYR A 397 11.59 1.48 34.44
N SER A 398 12.87 1.79 34.49
CA SER A 398 13.64 1.77 35.72
C SER A 398 14.69 2.88 35.73
N SER A 399 14.88 3.49 36.88
CA SER A 399 15.96 4.45 37.08
C SER A 399 16.49 4.37 38.50
N SER A 400 17.80 4.35 38.66
CA SER A 400 18.46 4.40 39.98
C SER A 400 18.47 5.79 40.59
N VAL A 401 18.16 6.82 39.80
CA VAL A 401 18.11 8.24 40.19
C VAL A 401 16.80 8.84 39.69
N THR A 402 16.41 9.96 40.30
CA THR A 402 15.30 10.78 39.77
C THR A 402 15.55 11.12 38.31
N THR A 403 14.56 10.90 37.45
CA THR A 403 14.60 11.22 36.02
C THR A 403 13.54 12.26 35.67
N SER A 404 13.48 12.68 34.41
CA SER A 404 12.52 13.67 33.93
C SER A 404 11.88 13.25 32.63
N ALA A 405 10.57 13.45 32.51
CA ALA A 405 9.83 13.32 31.28
C ALA A 405 9.39 14.69 30.80
N ILE A 406 9.50 14.94 29.50
CA ILE A 406 9.30 16.26 28.91
C ILE A 406 8.07 16.23 28.03
N HIS A 407 7.08 17.09 28.33
CA HIS A 407 5.81 17.21 27.63
C HIS A 407 5.58 18.60 27.02
N SER A 408 6.49 19.55 27.28
CA SER A 408 6.42 20.92 26.77
C SER A 408 6.35 20.95 25.24
N ARG A 409 5.45 21.78 24.70
CA ARG A 409 5.23 22.00 23.27
C ARG A 409 5.67 23.38 22.80
N THR A 410 6.09 24.24 23.74
CA THR A 410 6.45 25.63 23.47
C THR A 410 7.94 25.86 23.58
N LEU A 411 8.47 26.78 22.79
CA LEU A 411 9.82 27.26 22.92
C LEU A 411 10.00 27.93 24.28
N GLY A 412 10.98 27.48 25.06
CA GLY A 412 11.26 28.11 26.36
C GLY A 412 12.00 27.22 27.33
N TYR A 413 12.23 27.81 28.52
CA TYR A 413 12.93 27.16 29.61
C TYR A 413 11.93 26.57 30.60
N HIS A 414 12.12 25.32 30.96
CA HIS A 414 11.22 24.57 31.85
C HIS A 414 12.03 23.83 32.92
N MET A 415 11.63 24.01 34.19
CA MET A 415 12.17 23.26 35.31
C MET A 415 11.39 21.96 35.50
N ALA A 416 12.07 20.85 35.76
CA ALA A 416 11.43 19.63 36.16
C ALA A 416 10.77 19.80 37.54
N GLU A 417 9.47 19.55 37.62
CA GLU A 417 8.68 19.65 38.85
C GLU A 417 7.94 18.36 39.14
N GLU A 418 7.55 18.16 40.40
CA GLU A 418 6.63 17.05 40.71
C GLU A 418 5.32 17.22 39.95
N TYR A 419 4.74 16.09 39.52
CA TYR A 419 3.46 16.10 38.79
C TYR A 419 2.37 16.77 39.62
N LYS A 420 1.65 17.73 39.01
CA LYS A 420 0.55 18.49 39.63
C LYS A 420 -0.76 18.19 38.85
N PRO A 421 -1.73 17.45 39.44
CA PRO A 421 -2.99 17.24 38.76
C PRO A 421 -3.68 18.54 38.38
N GLY A 422 -4.02 18.70 37.09
CA GLY A 422 -4.64 19.93 36.55
C GLY A 422 -3.72 21.15 36.43
N GLY A 423 -2.40 21.01 36.70
CA GLY A 423 -1.39 22.04 36.48
C GLY A 423 -0.69 21.92 35.12
N GLU A 424 0.17 22.90 34.82
CA GLU A 424 1.11 22.83 33.73
C GLU A 424 2.20 21.81 34.10
N ASN A 425 2.31 20.72 33.33
CA ASN A 425 3.26 19.62 33.57
C ASN A 425 4.24 19.52 32.38
N ASP A 426 4.88 20.65 32.04
CA ASP A 426 5.79 20.73 30.89
C ASP A 426 7.00 19.82 31.03
N VAL A 427 7.57 19.70 32.23
CA VAL A 427 8.61 18.72 32.54
C VAL A 427 8.28 18.10 33.90
N VAL A 428 8.00 16.81 33.92
CA VAL A 428 7.63 16.06 35.11
C VAL A 428 8.84 15.32 35.67
N MET A 429 9.06 15.49 36.98
CA MET A 429 10.07 14.76 37.72
C MET A 429 9.54 13.39 38.11
N ILE A 430 10.21 12.33 37.72
CA ILE A 430 9.86 10.95 38.04
C ILE A 430 10.86 10.41 39.07
N PRO A 431 10.41 9.96 40.26
CA PRO A 431 11.30 9.40 41.28
C PRO A 431 12.06 8.16 40.80
N SER A 432 13.19 7.87 41.45
CA SER A 432 13.92 6.60 41.25
C SER A 432 13.07 5.40 41.60
N GLY A 433 13.21 4.33 40.85
CA GLY A 433 12.45 3.10 41.11
C GLY A 433 12.23 2.28 39.83
N TYR A 434 11.28 1.37 39.90
CA TYR A 434 10.80 0.55 38.81
C TYR A 434 9.29 0.74 38.67
N TRP A 435 8.81 1.03 37.45
CA TRP A 435 7.39 1.28 37.20
C TRP A 435 6.97 0.86 35.80
N TYR A 436 5.67 0.79 35.57
CA TYR A 436 5.06 0.58 34.26
C TYR A 436 4.29 1.85 33.86
N ASN A 437 4.23 2.12 32.57
CA ASN A 437 3.33 3.12 32.01
C ASN A 437 2.75 2.65 30.70
N GLU A 438 1.43 2.84 30.53
CA GLU A 438 0.71 2.54 29.30
C GLU A 438 0.60 3.82 28.48
N LEU A 439 1.30 3.85 27.32
CA LEU A 439 1.16 4.90 26.33
C LEU A 439 0.14 4.44 25.29
N CYS A 440 -0.93 5.23 25.13
CA CYS A 440 -1.99 5.00 24.18
C CYS A 440 -1.79 5.86 22.93
N THR A 441 -2.17 5.33 21.75
CA THR A 441 -2.28 6.12 20.53
C THR A 441 -3.58 5.79 19.83
N ASP A 442 -4.39 6.80 19.64
CA ASP A 442 -5.75 6.74 19.11
C ASP A 442 -5.78 7.32 17.69
N ASP A 443 -6.04 6.45 16.70
CA ASP A 443 -6.11 6.76 15.28
C ASP A 443 -7.48 6.32 14.73
N ARG A 444 -8.35 7.28 14.33
CA ARG A 444 -9.73 7.03 13.89
C ARG A 444 -10.03 7.65 12.53
N PRO A 445 -9.43 7.16 11.45
CA PRO A 445 -9.68 7.67 10.10
C PRO A 445 -11.09 7.30 9.60
N LEU A 446 -11.73 8.29 8.97
CA LEU A 446 -12.97 8.16 8.20
C LEU A 446 -12.69 8.55 6.76
N ASN A 447 -12.98 7.65 5.84
CA ASN A 447 -13.00 7.91 4.40
C ASN A 447 -14.43 7.78 3.87
N THR A 448 -14.87 8.77 3.11
CA THR A 448 -16.15 8.75 2.39
C THR A 448 -15.91 9.00 0.92
N LYS A 449 -16.53 8.21 0.03
CA LYS A 449 -16.46 8.40 -1.42
C LYS A 449 -17.85 8.35 -2.01
N LEU A 450 -18.13 9.26 -2.96
CA LEU A 450 -19.32 9.26 -3.80
C LEU A 450 -18.89 9.39 -5.26
N THR A 451 -19.40 8.52 -6.12
CA THR A 451 -19.11 8.49 -7.56
C THR A 451 -20.41 8.56 -8.34
N LEU A 452 -20.52 9.53 -9.23
CA LEU A 452 -21.59 9.61 -10.23
C LEU A 452 -20.98 9.37 -11.60
N LYS A 453 -21.53 8.42 -12.38
CA LYS A 453 -20.98 8.03 -13.67
C LYS A 453 -22.11 7.82 -14.68
N GLY A 454 -22.00 8.45 -15.85
CA GLY A 454 -22.86 8.22 -16.99
C GLY A 454 -22.10 7.51 -18.09
N ASN A 455 -22.67 6.42 -18.60
CA ASN A 455 -22.10 5.69 -19.72
C ASN A 455 -23.00 5.86 -20.96
N TRP A 456 -22.37 6.08 -22.08
CA TRP A 456 -23.04 6.18 -23.37
C TRP A 456 -22.37 5.23 -24.36
N ALA A 457 -23.13 4.30 -24.93
CA ALA A 457 -22.65 3.32 -25.88
C ALA A 457 -23.44 3.42 -27.18
N LYS A 458 -22.74 3.58 -28.32
CA LYS A 458 -23.35 3.70 -29.66
C LYS A 458 -22.49 3.06 -30.73
N ASN A 459 -23.16 2.50 -31.75
CA ASN A 459 -22.49 1.99 -32.93
C ASN A 459 -22.57 3.03 -34.07
N PHE A 460 -21.44 3.31 -34.68
CA PHE A 460 -21.31 4.06 -35.92
C PHE A 460 -20.92 3.11 -37.05
N GLY A 461 -21.90 2.59 -37.80
CA GLY A 461 -21.66 1.51 -38.73
C GLY A 461 -21.16 0.25 -37.99
N LYS A 462 -19.93 -0.20 -38.32
CA LYS A 462 -19.28 -1.33 -37.67
C LYS A 462 -18.49 -0.94 -36.40
N VAL A 463 -18.23 0.35 -36.20
CA VAL A 463 -17.44 0.84 -35.05
C VAL A 463 -18.33 0.95 -33.83
N ASN A 464 -17.90 0.36 -32.73
CA ASN A 464 -18.55 0.51 -31.43
C ASN A 464 -17.79 1.58 -30.64
N ASN A 465 -18.53 2.57 -30.16
CA ASN A 465 -17.99 3.66 -29.32
C ASN A 465 -18.67 3.67 -27.96
N LYS A 466 -17.88 3.76 -26.88
CA LYS A 466 -18.35 3.87 -25.51
C LYS A 466 -17.70 5.08 -24.86
N VAL A 467 -18.50 6.04 -24.44
CA VAL A 467 -18.04 7.21 -23.69
C VAL A 467 -18.50 7.09 -22.25
N LYS A 468 -17.59 7.29 -21.33
CA LYS A 468 -17.79 7.33 -19.90
C LYS A 468 -17.45 8.73 -19.39
N LEU A 469 -18.40 9.38 -18.74
CA LEU A 469 -18.21 10.65 -18.04
C LEU A 469 -18.55 10.42 -16.56
N GLY A 470 -17.64 10.82 -15.68
CA GLY A 470 -17.89 10.65 -14.26
C GLY A 470 -17.32 11.77 -13.40
N ALA A 471 -17.82 11.82 -12.19
CA ALA A 471 -17.34 12.69 -11.14
C ALA A 471 -17.26 11.91 -9.82
N ASP A 472 -16.13 12.07 -9.13
CA ASP A 472 -15.90 11.52 -7.81
C ASP A 472 -15.82 12.65 -6.78
N TRP A 473 -16.35 12.43 -5.61
CA TRP A 473 -16.05 13.20 -4.41
C TRP A 473 -15.55 12.26 -3.34
N THR A 474 -14.41 12.57 -2.75
CA THR A 474 -13.86 11.87 -1.58
C THR A 474 -13.64 12.85 -0.44
N SER A 475 -13.76 12.35 0.78
CA SER A 475 -13.52 13.11 1.99
C SER A 475 -12.79 12.24 3.00
N ASP A 476 -11.65 12.73 3.48
CA ASP A 476 -10.79 12.10 4.46
C ASP A 476 -10.73 12.96 5.74
N LYS A 477 -10.98 12.36 6.91
CA LYS A 477 -10.93 13.00 8.23
C LYS A 477 -10.42 12.01 9.25
N ASN A 478 -9.69 12.48 10.25
CA ASN A 478 -9.32 11.70 11.41
C ASN A 478 -10.06 12.22 12.65
N PHE A 479 -10.54 11.34 13.51
CA PHE A 479 -11.23 11.65 14.76
C PHE A 479 -10.44 11.22 16.01
N GLY A 480 -9.24 10.69 15.83
CA GLY A 480 -8.38 10.23 16.91
C GLY A 480 -7.77 11.39 17.70
N VAL A 481 -7.50 11.15 18.96
CA VAL A 481 -6.84 12.14 19.83
C VAL A 481 -5.31 12.04 19.82
N GLY A 482 -4.74 11.07 19.07
CA GLY A 482 -3.29 10.90 19.02
C GLY A 482 -2.73 10.19 20.24
N GLN A 483 -1.53 10.57 20.68
CA GLN A 483 -0.88 9.96 21.83
C GLN A 483 -1.37 10.54 23.15
N TYR A 484 -1.61 9.68 24.13
CA TYR A 484 -1.98 10.04 25.49
C TYR A 484 -1.65 8.91 26.48
N THR A 485 -1.60 9.23 27.75
CA THR A 485 -1.54 8.25 28.85
C THR A 485 -2.49 8.69 29.97
N GLU A 486 -2.98 7.74 30.74
CA GLU A 486 -3.81 8.02 31.92
C GLU A 486 -2.97 8.41 33.14
N ASP A 487 -1.76 7.86 33.26
CA ASP A 487 -0.83 8.16 34.35
C ASP A 487 0.28 9.11 33.89
N MET A 488 0.00 10.39 33.95
CA MET A 488 0.95 11.44 33.62
C MET A 488 2.11 11.57 34.61
N ALA A 489 1.98 11.07 35.84
CA ALA A 489 3.03 11.18 36.86
C ALA A 489 4.25 10.32 36.54
N THR A 490 4.06 9.22 35.82
CA THR A 490 5.10 8.28 35.40
C THR A 490 5.23 8.17 33.88
N ALA A 491 4.59 9.08 33.14
CA ALA A 491 4.56 9.07 31.68
C ALA A 491 5.98 9.19 31.11
N PRO A 492 6.30 8.46 30.02
CA PRO A 492 7.53 8.74 29.27
C PRO A 492 7.45 10.09 28.57
N THR A 493 8.59 10.58 28.05
CA THR A 493 8.60 11.78 27.21
C THR A 493 7.75 11.54 25.97
N PHE A 494 6.70 12.31 25.81
CA PHE A 494 5.88 12.37 24.59
C PHE A 494 5.30 13.77 24.39
N ARG A 495 4.74 14.04 23.22
CA ARG A 495 4.07 15.32 22.91
C ARG A 495 2.67 15.05 22.40
N GLU A 496 1.70 15.77 22.96
CA GLU A 496 0.33 15.71 22.47
C GLU A 496 0.24 16.24 21.04
N TYR A 497 -0.33 15.44 20.15
CA TYR A 497 -0.65 15.84 18.78
C TYR A 497 -1.97 15.24 18.39
N ARG A 498 -3.01 16.06 18.30
CA ARG A 498 -4.40 15.61 18.13
C ARG A 498 -4.74 15.49 16.65
N TYR A 499 -4.96 14.28 16.19
CA TYR A 499 -5.33 14.00 14.80
C TYR A 499 -6.70 14.58 14.43
N CYS A 500 -7.64 14.68 15.40
CA CYS A 500 -8.95 15.26 15.18
C CYS A 500 -8.93 16.76 14.86
N ASP A 501 -7.85 17.48 15.19
CA ASP A 501 -7.70 18.90 14.90
C ASP A 501 -7.26 19.15 13.45
N ILE A 502 -6.76 18.12 12.73
CA ILE A 502 -6.37 18.23 11.34
C ILE A 502 -7.60 18.51 10.46
N PRO A 503 -7.51 19.50 9.56
CA PRO A 503 -8.61 19.83 8.65
C PRO A 503 -9.04 18.66 7.77
N THR A 504 -10.33 18.59 7.45
CA THR A 504 -10.85 17.60 6.51
C THR A 504 -10.31 17.87 5.11
N MET A 505 -9.79 16.83 4.47
CA MET A 505 -9.36 16.86 3.08
C MET A 505 -10.49 16.38 2.17
N HIS A 506 -10.86 17.21 1.20
CA HIS A 506 -11.83 16.83 0.17
C HIS A 506 -11.11 16.76 -1.18
N ASN A 507 -11.46 15.78 -2.00
CA ASN A 507 -11.03 15.68 -3.38
C ASN A 507 -12.24 15.57 -4.29
N VAL A 508 -12.32 16.44 -5.30
CA VAL A 508 -13.31 16.37 -6.37
C VAL A 508 -12.59 16.06 -7.67
N ALA A 509 -12.97 14.97 -8.30
CA ALA A 509 -12.39 14.58 -9.57
C ALA A 509 -13.47 14.53 -10.65
N ILE A 510 -13.09 14.96 -11.85
CA ILE A 510 -13.90 14.81 -13.05
C ILE A 510 -13.08 14.05 -14.07
N TYR A 511 -13.71 13.08 -14.75
CA TYR A 511 -13.03 12.27 -15.76
C TYR A 511 -13.91 11.97 -16.96
N LEU A 512 -13.24 11.84 -18.11
CA LEU A 512 -13.81 11.45 -19.39
C LEU A 512 -12.96 10.34 -19.99
N GLU A 513 -13.58 9.25 -20.43
CA GLU A 513 -12.94 8.14 -21.12
C GLU A 513 -13.74 7.77 -22.35
N ASP A 514 -13.06 7.60 -23.47
CA ASP A 514 -13.63 7.10 -24.71
C ASP A 514 -12.98 5.77 -25.09
N ASN A 515 -13.79 4.77 -25.35
CA ASN A 515 -13.39 3.44 -25.78
C ASN A 515 -13.96 3.17 -27.18
N LEU A 516 -13.08 3.10 -28.15
CA LEU A 516 -13.38 2.93 -29.56
C LEU A 516 -12.95 1.55 -30.04
N MET A 517 -13.90 0.69 -30.41
CA MET A 517 -13.65 -0.61 -30.99
C MET A 517 -13.92 -0.60 -32.49
N ILE A 518 -12.89 -0.82 -33.29
CA ILE A 518 -12.87 -0.78 -34.74
C ILE A 518 -12.67 -2.23 -35.26
N PRO A 519 -13.70 -2.93 -35.75
CA PRO A 519 -13.55 -4.21 -36.40
C PRO A 519 -13.12 -4.03 -37.87
N PHE A 520 -11.97 -4.55 -38.26
CA PHE A 520 -11.53 -4.61 -39.67
C PHE A 520 -12.11 -5.87 -40.34
N SER A 521 -12.22 -6.97 -39.62
CA SER A 521 -12.89 -8.20 -40.00
C SER A 521 -13.50 -8.87 -38.77
N ASP A 522 -14.06 -10.07 -38.92
CA ASP A 522 -14.65 -10.83 -37.80
C ASP A 522 -13.65 -11.15 -36.70
N ASP A 523 -12.38 -11.28 -37.05
CA ASP A 523 -11.29 -11.62 -36.11
C ASP A 523 -10.28 -10.48 -35.89
N ASN A 524 -10.19 -9.57 -36.85
CA ASN A 524 -9.24 -8.47 -36.78
C ASN A 524 -9.96 -7.22 -36.24
N ARG A 525 -9.57 -6.80 -35.05
CA ARG A 525 -10.16 -5.64 -34.37
C ARG A 525 -9.12 -4.84 -33.59
N LEU A 526 -9.28 -3.54 -33.64
CA LEU A 526 -8.50 -2.58 -32.86
C LEU A 526 -9.41 -1.98 -31.78
N ASN A 527 -8.98 -2.05 -30.53
CA ASN A 527 -9.60 -1.39 -29.40
C ASN A 527 -8.69 -0.29 -28.90
N LEU A 528 -9.17 0.96 -28.88
CA LEU A 528 -8.46 2.13 -28.40
C LEU A 528 -9.25 2.75 -27.26
N ILE A 529 -8.57 3.01 -26.16
CA ILE A 529 -9.14 3.66 -24.96
C ILE A 529 -8.29 4.89 -24.68
N ALA A 530 -8.92 6.05 -24.66
CA ALA A 530 -8.26 7.30 -24.30
C ALA A 530 -9.08 8.01 -23.24
N GLY A 531 -8.43 8.52 -22.22
CA GLY A 531 -9.13 9.20 -21.14
C GLY A 531 -8.27 10.22 -20.43
N VAL A 532 -8.93 11.11 -19.73
CA VAL A 532 -8.33 12.14 -18.90
C VAL A 532 -9.11 12.27 -17.59
N ARG A 533 -8.37 12.40 -16.50
CA ARG A 533 -8.91 12.67 -15.17
C ARG A 533 -8.25 13.93 -14.62
N ASN A 534 -9.05 14.80 -14.04
CA ASN A 534 -8.59 15.95 -13.27
C ASN A 534 -9.05 15.81 -11.83
N ASP A 535 -8.11 15.75 -10.90
CA ASP A 535 -8.35 15.70 -9.47
C ASP A 535 -8.07 17.07 -8.86
N ASN A 536 -8.98 17.58 -8.02
CA ASN A 536 -8.85 18.84 -7.30
C ASN A 536 -9.05 18.58 -5.80
N THR A 537 -8.00 18.83 -5.02
CA THR A 537 -8.03 18.65 -3.57
C THR A 537 -8.21 19.97 -2.86
N PHE A 538 -9.09 19.98 -1.89
CA PHE A 538 -9.42 21.16 -1.06
C PHE A 538 -9.20 20.79 0.40
N ILE A 539 -8.38 21.63 1.08
CA ILE A 539 -8.10 21.48 2.51
C ILE A 539 -8.38 22.85 3.15
N LYS A 540 -9.64 23.05 3.58
CA LYS A 540 -10.10 24.32 4.15
C LYS A 540 -9.33 24.65 5.43
N GLY A 541 -8.82 25.87 5.53
CA GLY A 541 -8.07 26.33 6.70
C GLY A 541 -6.61 25.85 6.76
N SER A 542 -6.12 25.25 5.67
CA SER A 542 -4.75 24.79 5.50
C SER A 542 -3.95 25.75 4.63
N VAL A 543 -2.62 25.75 4.80
CA VAL A 543 -1.68 26.46 3.91
C VAL A 543 -1.67 25.90 2.49
N TYR A 544 -2.06 24.63 2.31
CA TYR A 544 -2.11 23.97 1.00
C TYR A 544 -3.24 24.47 0.09
N GLY A 545 -4.33 25.01 0.67
CA GLY A 545 -5.43 25.56 -0.08
C GLY A 545 -6.08 24.58 -1.06
N ASN A 546 -5.83 24.80 -2.35
CA ASN A 546 -6.39 24.01 -3.45
C ASN A 546 -5.28 23.53 -4.40
N THR A 547 -5.19 22.24 -4.60
CA THR A 547 -4.20 21.61 -5.50
C THR A 547 -4.89 20.81 -6.58
N SER A 548 -4.43 20.93 -7.83
CA SER A 548 -5.00 20.24 -9.00
C SER A 548 -3.97 19.35 -9.70
N SER A 549 -4.41 18.19 -10.18
CA SER A 549 -3.58 17.31 -11.00
C SER A 549 -4.33 16.75 -12.21
N LEU A 550 -3.59 16.49 -13.30
CA LEU A 550 -4.12 15.97 -14.54
C LEU A 550 -3.49 14.60 -14.85
N SER A 551 -4.32 13.60 -15.13
CA SER A 551 -3.92 12.20 -15.37
C SER A 551 -4.45 11.71 -16.74
N PRO A 552 -3.74 11.97 -17.85
CA PRO A 552 -4.07 11.41 -19.15
C PRO A 552 -3.67 9.93 -19.20
N ARG A 553 -4.49 9.09 -19.88
CA ARG A 553 -4.24 7.65 -20.06
C ARG A 553 -4.67 7.19 -21.43
N PHE A 554 -3.90 6.28 -22.00
CA PHE A 554 -4.13 5.70 -23.31
C PHE A 554 -3.84 4.20 -23.25
N ASN A 555 -4.76 3.37 -23.76
CA ASN A 555 -4.60 1.94 -23.91
C ASN A 555 -5.04 1.53 -25.31
N GLY A 556 -4.26 0.69 -25.97
CA GLY A 556 -4.59 0.14 -27.27
C GLY A 556 -4.40 -1.37 -27.31
N LYS A 557 -5.32 -2.09 -27.92
CA LYS A 557 -5.21 -3.52 -28.20
C LYS A 557 -5.59 -3.84 -29.61
N TRP A 558 -4.67 -4.44 -30.36
CA TRP A 558 -4.89 -4.91 -31.70
C TRP A 558 -4.96 -6.44 -31.72
N SER A 559 -6.14 -7.01 -31.89
CA SER A 559 -6.35 -8.43 -32.12
C SER A 559 -6.26 -8.71 -33.61
N VAL A 560 -5.19 -9.36 -34.04
CA VAL A 560 -4.90 -9.60 -35.45
C VAL A 560 -5.74 -10.75 -36.00
N PHE A 561 -5.82 -11.85 -35.24
CA PHE A 561 -6.69 -12.99 -35.49
C PHE A 561 -6.99 -13.74 -34.19
N SER A 562 -8.04 -14.55 -34.16
CA SER A 562 -8.48 -15.28 -32.97
C SER A 562 -8.67 -16.78 -33.23
N GLU A 563 -8.77 -17.56 -32.15
CA GLU A 563 -9.04 -19.00 -32.22
C GLU A 563 -10.36 -19.33 -32.96
N LYS A 564 -11.25 -18.35 -33.07
CA LYS A 564 -12.56 -18.53 -33.72
C LYS A 564 -12.45 -18.93 -35.21
N THR A 565 -11.50 -18.31 -35.94
CA THR A 565 -11.25 -18.59 -37.36
C THR A 565 -9.96 -19.33 -37.62
N HIS A 566 -9.07 -19.37 -36.63
CA HIS A 566 -7.75 -20.01 -36.73
C HIS A 566 -7.59 -21.20 -35.76
N GLY A 567 -8.66 -21.70 -35.15
CA GLY A 567 -8.60 -22.79 -34.16
C GLY A 567 -7.93 -24.07 -34.64
N ASP A 568 -8.04 -24.36 -35.94
CA ASP A 568 -7.42 -25.54 -36.57
C ASP A 568 -5.99 -25.28 -37.07
N LYS A 569 -5.50 -24.04 -37.03
CA LYS A 569 -4.17 -23.70 -37.49
C LYS A 569 -3.15 -23.81 -36.36
N LEU A 570 -1.84 -23.89 -36.73
CA LEU A 570 -0.75 -23.88 -35.77
C LEU A 570 -0.77 -22.59 -34.94
N PHE A 571 -0.89 -21.42 -35.59
CA PHE A 571 -1.08 -20.12 -34.95
C PHE A 571 -2.58 -19.84 -34.83
N ARG A 572 -3.11 -19.91 -33.59
CA ARG A 572 -4.54 -19.84 -33.31
C ARG A 572 -5.03 -18.44 -32.95
N SER A 573 -4.19 -17.65 -32.29
CA SER A 573 -4.49 -16.26 -31.98
C SER A 573 -3.22 -15.42 -31.89
N LEU A 574 -3.37 -14.11 -32.17
CA LEU A 574 -2.32 -13.11 -32.01
C LEU A 574 -2.95 -11.77 -31.65
N SER A 575 -2.46 -11.14 -30.61
CA SER A 575 -2.82 -9.77 -30.27
C SER A 575 -1.62 -9.00 -29.72
N PHE A 576 -1.61 -7.69 -29.99
CA PHE A 576 -0.66 -6.73 -29.44
C PHE A 576 -1.39 -5.74 -28.55
N ARG A 577 -0.73 -5.28 -27.50
CA ARG A 577 -1.23 -4.20 -26.63
C ARG A 577 -0.12 -3.20 -26.34
N ALA A 578 -0.54 -1.94 -26.18
CA ALA A 578 0.34 -0.85 -25.78
C ALA A 578 -0.45 0.11 -24.88
N SER A 579 0.17 0.55 -23.83
CA SER A 579 -0.44 1.44 -22.84
C SER A 579 0.55 2.53 -22.43
N TRP A 580 0.00 3.72 -22.23
CA TRP A 580 0.74 4.83 -21.64
C TRP A 580 -0.20 5.67 -20.78
N GLY A 581 0.29 6.15 -19.64
CA GLY A 581 -0.53 7.03 -18.81
C GLY A 581 0.21 7.60 -17.63
N VAL A 582 -0.44 8.58 -17.00
CA VAL A 582 -0.02 9.22 -15.78
C VAL A 582 -0.99 8.82 -14.66
N ALA A 583 -0.45 8.28 -13.58
CA ALA A 583 -1.18 7.99 -12.37
C ALA A 583 -0.65 8.86 -11.23
N VAL A 584 -1.54 9.33 -10.37
CA VAL A 584 -1.22 10.30 -9.31
C VAL A 584 -1.68 9.79 -7.97
N LYS A 585 -0.83 9.89 -6.93
CA LYS A 585 -1.14 9.56 -5.54
C LYS A 585 -1.11 10.81 -4.68
N GLN A 586 -2.19 11.03 -3.94
CA GLN A 586 -2.30 12.12 -2.97
C GLN A 586 -1.38 11.88 -1.76
N PRO A 587 -0.85 12.94 -1.12
CA PRO A 587 -0.15 12.79 0.15
C PRO A 587 -1.12 12.39 1.27
N SER A 588 -0.64 11.58 2.20
CA SER A 588 -1.38 11.26 3.42
C SER A 588 -1.32 12.42 4.43
N PHE A 589 -2.15 12.36 5.46
CA PHE A 589 -2.08 13.34 6.56
C PHE A 589 -0.72 13.35 7.24
N GLY A 590 -0.06 12.21 7.37
CA GLY A 590 1.30 12.15 7.92
C GLY A 590 2.35 12.89 7.08
N ILE A 591 2.11 13.06 5.78
CA ILE A 591 2.96 13.86 4.88
C ILE A 591 2.55 15.35 4.94
N LEU A 592 1.25 15.64 4.87
CA LEU A 592 0.73 17.00 4.90
C LEU A 592 0.88 17.66 6.27
N TYR A 593 0.69 16.91 7.34
CA TYR A 593 0.67 17.35 8.73
C TYR A 593 1.55 16.43 9.59
N PRO A 594 2.86 16.37 9.33
CA PRO A 594 3.76 15.49 10.07
C PRO A 594 3.74 15.85 11.56
N VAL A 595 3.91 14.82 12.39
CA VAL A 595 3.98 15.01 13.86
C VAL A 595 5.17 15.88 14.20
N PRO A 596 5.00 16.99 14.95
CA PRO A 596 6.09 17.87 15.34
C PRO A 596 7.17 17.13 16.12
N SER A 597 8.42 17.45 15.86
CA SER A 597 9.56 16.98 16.63
C SER A 597 10.08 18.09 17.57
N TYR A 598 10.78 17.68 18.62
CA TYR A 598 11.28 18.58 19.64
C TYR A 598 12.74 18.25 19.99
N SER A 599 13.54 19.28 20.29
CA SER A 599 14.85 19.13 20.90
C SER A 599 14.79 19.68 22.32
N ASP A 600 15.20 18.86 23.28
CA ASP A 600 15.23 19.25 24.68
C ASP A 600 16.68 19.31 25.13
N VAL A 601 17.17 20.52 25.33
CA VAL A 601 18.55 20.74 25.75
C VAL A 601 18.57 20.86 27.27
N ASN A 602 19.31 19.98 27.95
CA ASN A 602 19.55 20.12 29.38
C ASN A 602 20.42 21.37 29.62
N VAL A 603 19.89 22.40 30.26
CA VAL A 603 20.55 23.70 30.52
C VAL A 603 21.04 23.84 31.94
N PHE A 604 20.56 23.00 32.85
CA PHE A 604 20.97 22.98 34.23
C PHE A 604 20.71 21.61 34.86
N SER A 605 21.63 21.14 35.67
CA SER A 605 21.44 19.95 36.54
C SER A 605 22.19 20.16 37.85
N SER A 606 21.54 19.90 38.98
CA SER A 606 22.12 19.93 40.30
C SER A 606 21.46 18.96 41.24
N THR A 607 22.23 18.28 42.07
CA THR A 607 21.70 17.37 43.08
C THR A 607 21.86 17.98 44.47
N VAL A 608 20.77 18.07 45.23
CA VAL A 608 20.78 18.47 46.63
C VAL A 608 20.65 17.17 47.47
N SER A 609 21.81 16.61 47.88
CA SER A 609 21.87 15.26 48.49
C SER A 609 21.07 15.17 49.78
N SER A 610 21.03 16.24 50.63
CA SER A 610 20.23 16.28 51.84
C SER A 610 18.72 16.24 51.62
N GLN A 611 18.27 16.58 50.42
CA GLN A 611 16.86 16.50 49.98
C GLN A 611 16.58 15.29 49.10
N ASN A 612 17.58 14.53 48.75
CA ASN A 612 17.50 13.46 47.76
C ASN A 612 16.82 13.91 46.45
N THR A 613 17.03 15.17 46.07
CA THR A 613 16.35 15.81 44.92
C THR A 613 17.39 16.20 43.89
N MET A 614 17.12 15.79 42.64
CA MET A 614 17.88 16.21 41.47
C MET A 614 17.07 17.25 40.68
N TYR A 615 17.57 18.46 40.68
CA TYR A 615 16.98 19.54 39.88
C TYR A 615 17.51 19.47 38.45
N ARG A 616 16.61 19.55 37.46
CA ARG A 616 16.94 19.64 36.04
C ARG A 616 16.13 20.72 35.37
N ALA A 617 16.76 21.49 34.52
CA ALA A 617 16.06 22.42 33.65
C ALA A 617 16.38 22.13 32.19
N TYR A 618 15.40 22.31 31.34
CA TYR A 618 15.51 22.07 29.92
C TYR A 618 15.09 23.32 29.14
N PHE A 619 15.76 23.52 28.01
CA PHE A 619 15.32 24.42 26.97
C PHE A 619 14.68 23.59 25.88
N THR A 620 13.36 23.66 25.78
CA THR A 620 12.60 22.97 24.75
C THR A 620 12.56 23.79 23.48
N ILE A 621 12.92 23.19 22.38
CA ILE A 621 12.91 23.78 21.06
C ILE A 621 11.98 22.94 20.22
N PRO A 622 10.77 23.42 19.87
CA PRO A 622 9.97 22.75 18.86
C PRO A 622 10.71 22.83 17.53
N TYR A 623 10.95 21.67 16.89
CA TYR A 623 11.26 21.67 15.49
C TYR A 623 10.02 22.17 14.78
N THR A 624 10.06 23.34 14.24
CA THR A 624 8.98 23.82 13.42
C THR A 624 8.95 22.92 12.21
N VAL A 625 7.98 22.02 12.18
CA VAL A 625 7.62 21.34 10.96
C VAL A 625 7.10 22.43 10.03
N GLU A 626 7.91 22.80 9.07
CA GLU A 626 7.48 23.73 8.05
C GLU A 626 6.61 22.94 7.07
N TYR A 627 5.36 23.34 6.96
CA TYR A 627 4.47 22.82 5.93
C TYR A 627 4.92 23.37 4.59
N ASN A 628 5.16 22.49 3.62
CA ASN A 628 5.53 22.87 2.28
C ASN A 628 4.28 23.15 1.43
N PRO A 629 3.91 24.42 1.19
CA PRO A 629 2.73 24.76 0.39
C PRO A 629 2.92 24.42 -1.09
N GLU A 630 4.15 24.18 -1.55
CA GLU A 630 4.50 23.83 -2.93
C GLU A 630 4.60 22.31 -3.13
N LEU A 631 4.24 21.49 -2.12
CA LEU A 631 4.26 20.06 -2.21
C LEU A 631 3.44 19.56 -3.41
N ARG A 632 4.10 18.85 -4.31
CA ARG A 632 3.50 18.29 -5.53
C ARG A 632 3.07 16.86 -5.25
N TRP A 633 2.01 16.41 -5.92
CA TRP A 633 1.58 15.04 -5.77
C TRP A 633 2.47 14.09 -6.54
N GLN A 634 2.78 12.96 -5.91
CA GLN A 634 3.57 11.90 -6.51
C GLN A 634 2.89 11.41 -7.79
N LYS A 635 3.65 11.40 -8.91
CA LYS A 635 3.20 10.97 -10.23
C LYS A 635 3.99 9.76 -10.69
N ASN A 636 3.30 8.83 -11.34
CA ASN A 636 3.95 7.71 -12.01
C ASN A 636 3.61 7.74 -13.51
N HIS A 637 4.60 7.92 -14.34
CA HIS A 637 4.50 7.78 -15.79
C HIS A 637 4.71 6.31 -16.13
N GLN A 638 3.65 5.67 -16.58
CA GLN A 638 3.60 4.24 -16.89
C GLN A 638 3.60 4.04 -18.40
N SER A 639 4.45 3.12 -18.88
CA SER A 639 4.47 2.67 -20.26
C SER A 639 4.52 1.15 -20.28
N GLU A 640 3.73 0.52 -21.11
CA GLU A 640 3.68 -0.93 -21.24
C GLU A 640 3.41 -1.36 -22.67
N VAL A 641 4.06 -2.44 -23.09
CA VAL A 641 3.79 -3.14 -24.34
C VAL A 641 3.63 -4.63 -24.07
N GLY A 642 2.74 -5.28 -24.81
CA GLY A 642 2.52 -6.70 -24.63
C GLY A 642 2.12 -7.41 -25.92
N VAL A 643 2.34 -8.73 -25.94
CA VAL A 643 1.93 -9.62 -27.01
C VAL A 643 1.33 -10.89 -26.43
N ASP A 644 0.15 -11.27 -26.93
CA ASP A 644 -0.52 -12.53 -26.58
C ASP A 644 -0.68 -13.37 -27.84
N PHE A 645 -0.30 -14.63 -27.78
CA PHE A 645 -0.48 -15.54 -28.92
C PHE A 645 -0.72 -16.97 -28.46
N ASN A 646 -1.36 -17.75 -29.32
CA ASN A 646 -1.59 -19.18 -29.10
C ASN A 646 -0.98 -19.97 -30.26
N ILE A 647 -0.06 -20.89 -29.94
CA ILE A 647 0.60 -21.80 -30.89
C ILE A 647 0.30 -23.22 -30.48
N GLY A 648 -0.42 -23.97 -31.35
CA GLY A 648 -0.71 -25.41 -31.14
C GLY A 648 -1.53 -25.69 -29.87
N GLY A 649 -2.21 -24.68 -29.33
CA GLY A 649 -2.95 -24.79 -28.07
C GLY A 649 -2.18 -24.31 -26.85
N ASN A 650 -0.88 -23.95 -27.00
CA ASN A 650 -0.10 -23.29 -25.95
C ASN A 650 -0.36 -21.79 -26.00
N LYS A 651 -0.81 -21.21 -24.89
CA LYS A 651 -1.06 -19.78 -24.75
C LYS A 651 0.17 -19.10 -24.15
N ILE A 652 0.62 -18.04 -24.77
CA ILE A 652 1.81 -17.28 -24.36
C ILE A 652 1.42 -15.82 -24.28
N SER A 653 1.70 -15.21 -23.13
CA SER A 653 1.58 -13.78 -22.89
C SER A 653 2.92 -13.23 -22.40
N LEU A 654 3.37 -12.16 -23.05
CA LEU A 654 4.58 -11.42 -22.71
C LEU A 654 4.20 -9.97 -22.54
N SER A 655 4.64 -9.31 -21.46
CA SER A 655 4.51 -7.88 -21.28
C SER A 655 5.80 -7.26 -20.75
N GLY A 656 6.19 -6.14 -21.33
CA GLY A 656 7.31 -5.33 -20.89
C GLY A 656 6.81 -3.97 -20.42
N TYR A 657 7.32 -3.49 -19.28
CA TYR A 657 6.90 -2.22 -18.71
C TYR A 657 8.10 -1.36 -18.29
N TYR A 658 7.86 -0.04 -18.32
CA TYR A 658 8.80 0.96 -17.85
C TYR A 658 8.03 2.08 -17.13
N ASN A 659 8.33 2.28 -15.86
CA ASN A 659 7.66 3.25 -15.00
C ASN A 659 8.68 4.24 -14.43
N LYS A 660 8.32 5.51 -14.43
CA LYS A 660 9.06 6.59 -13.76
C LYS A 660 8.17 7.27 -12.73
N THR A 661 8.55 7.17 -11.48
CA THR A 661 7.89 7.88 -10.38
C THR A 661 8.59 9.21 -10.16
N TYR A 662 7.87 10.29 -10.38
CA TYR A 662 8.28 11.67 -10.12
C TYR A 662 7.63 12.19 -8.85
N ASP A 663 8.23 13.21 -8.26
CA ASP A 663 7.69 13.91 -7.10
C ASP A 663 7.38 12.95 -5.92
N ALA A 664 8.19 11.90 -5.72
CA ALA A 664 8.04 11.01 -4.57
C ALA A 664 8.30 11.80 -3.28
N TYR A 665 7.54 11.49 -2.22
CA TYR A 665 7.62 12.21 -0.95
C TYR A 665 8.87 11.82 -0.15
N ASP A 666 9.51 12.83 0.45
CA ASP A 666 10.69 12.68 1.30
C ASP A 666 10.80 13.79 2.35
N LYS A 667 11.61 13.53 3.37
CA LYS A 667 11.94 14.51 4.42
C LYS A 667 13.23 15.25 4.07
N VAL A 668 13.15 16.58 4.03
CA VAL A 668 14.29 17.47 3.85
C VAL A 668 14.60 18.15 5.16
N TYR A 669 15.87 18.21 5.48
CA TYR A 669 16.36 18.87 6.69
C TYR A 669 17.07 20.16 6.34
N ASP A 670 16.84 21.18 7.19
CA ASP A 670 17.58 22.43 7.23
C ASP A 670 17.99 22.73 8.67
N TYR A 671 18.89 23.69 8.86
CA TYR A 671 19.45 24.01 10.17
C TYR A 671 19.38 25.50 10.44
N GLU A 672 18.92 25.85 11.63
CA GLU A 672 18.84 27.20 12.12
C GLU A 672 19.64 27.33 13.42
N SER A 673 20.28 28.44 13.64
CA SER A 673 20.99 28.71 14.89
C SER A 673 20.07 29.33 15.95
N LEU A 674 20.18 28.84 17.18
CA LEU A 674 19.42 29.31 18.30
C LEU A 674 20.32 29.54 19.53
N ASN A 675 20.15 30.67 20.18
CA ASN A 675 20.89 31.03 21.38
C ASN A 675 20.13 30.58 22.62
N TYR A 676 20.87 30.05 23.61
CA TYR A 676 20.33 29.65 24.90
C TYR A 676 21.33 29.91 26.03
N LYS A 677 20.81 30.03 27.27
CA LYS A 677 21.62 30.19 28.48
C LYS A 677 21.85 28.82 29.13
N TYR A 678 23.09 28.53 29.43
CA TYR A 678 23.52 27.31 30.11
C TYR A 678 24.12 27.67 31.47
N THR A 679 23.66 27.06 32.56
CA THR A 679 24.17 27.27 33.91
C THR A 679 24.93 25.99 34.34
N SER A 680 26.24 26.15 34.53
CA SER A 680 27.09 25.04 34.99
C SER A 680 26.96 24.82 36.51
N LEU A 681 27.38 23.62 36.98
CA LEU A 681 27.43 23.34 38.42
C LEU A 681 28.33 24.34 39.18
N THR A 682 29.43 24.78 38.58
CA THR A 682 30.35 25.73 39.19
C THR A 682 29.68 27.10 39.40
N ALA A 683 28.78 27.51 38.56
CA ALA A 683 28.04 28.77 38.66
C ALA A 683 27.13 28.83 39.90
N VAL A 684 26.72 27.68 40.45
CA VAL A 684 25.88 27.62 41.66
C VAL A 684 26.65 27.27 42.93
N GLN A 685 27.92 26.85 42.84
CA GLN A 685 28.74 26.49 44.00
C GLN A 685 29.11 27.68 44.88
N GLY A 686 29.35 28.83 44.27
CA GLY A 686 29.68 30.09 44.96
C GLY A 686 28.53 30.80 45.65
N CYS A 687 27.34 30.24 45.67
CA CYS A 687 26.15 30.78 46.33
C CYS A 687 26.30 30.74 47.84
N SER A 688 25.87 31.82 48.50
CA SER A 688 25.94 31.94 50.00
C SER A 688 24.86 31.14 50.71
N ILE A 689 23.82 30.69 50.00
CA ILE A 689 22.78 29.83 50.55
C ILE A 689 23.38 28.46 50.81
N PRO A 690 23.24 27.88 52.03
CA PRO A 690 23.73 26.53 52.32
C PRO A 690 23.21 25.47 51.33
N ALA A 691 24.05 24.53 50.93
CA ALA A 691 23.74 23.58 49.89
C ALA A 691 22.46 22.77 50.18
N GLU A 692 22.26 22.40 51.45
CA GLU A 692 21.09 21.67 51.95
C GLU A 692 19.76 22.44 51.92
N ASN A 693 19.82 23.77 51.81
CA ASN A 693 18.65 24.66 51.77
C ASN A 693 18.30 25.14 50.36
N ARG A 694 19.08 24.79 49.34
CA ARG A 694 18.89 25.31 48.00
C ARG A 694 17.70 24.69 47.30
N VAL A 695 16.84 25.54 46.78
CA VAL A 695 15.77 25.23 45.82
C VAL A 695 16.00 26.04 44.58
N TYR A 696 16.08 25.35 43.44
CA TYR A 696 16.36 25.99 42.16
C TYR A 696 15.08 26.23 41.36
N THR A 697 14.98 27.38 40.74
CA THR A 697 13.94 27.73 39.79
C THR A 697 14.56 28.33 38.53
N ILE A 698 13.87 28.29 37.39
CA ILE A 698 14.32 28.92 36.16
C ILE A 698 13.33 30.01 35.75
N GLY A 699 13.81 31.14 35.33
CA GLY A 699 13.00 32.21 34.77
C GLY A 699 12.71 31.93 33.28
N SER A 700 11.69 32.60 32.72
CA SER A 700 11.43 32.58 31.27
C SER A 700 12.61 33.14 30.45
N ASP A 701 13.49 33.93 31.11
CA ASP A 701 14.75 34.45 30.56
C ASP A 701 15.90 33.42 30.61
N GLY A 702 15.68 32.23 31.15
CA GLY A 702 16.65 31.13 31.22
C GLY A 702 17.66 31.26 32.36
N VAL A 703 17.44 32.21 33.29
CA VAL A 703 18.34 32.42 34.43
C VAL A 703 17.91 31.54 35.61
N ILE A 704 18.86 30.77 36.14
CA ILE A 704 18.63 29.94 37.34
C ILE A 704 18.65 30.85 38.57
N THR A 705 17.61 30.78 39.38
CA THR A 705 17.49 31.42 40.68
C THR A 705 17.61 30.39 41.78
N ILE A 706 18.49 30.62 42.73
CA ILE A 706 18.71 29.82 43.92
C ILE A 706 17.92 30.41 45.07
N ASN A 707 16.94 29.70 45.56
CA ASN A 707 16.08 30.13 46.68
C ASN A 707 16.48 29.37 47.95
N ASP A 708 16.38 30.01 49.08
CA ASP A 708 16.53 29.37 50.40
C ASP A 708 15.17 28.82 50.83
N LYS A 709 15.04 27.50 51.00
CA LYS A 709 13.79 26.85 51.44
C LYS A 709 13.35 27.31 52.85
N THR A 710 14.29 27.83 53.67
CA THR A 710 13.95 28.36 54.98
C THR A 710 13.46 29.82 54.93
N GLY A 711 13.65 30.51 53.82
CA GLY A 711 13.30 31.93 53.65
C GLY A 711 14.21 32.88 54.42
N ALA A 712 15.30 32.39 55.04
CA ALA A 712 16.22 33.23 55.81
C ALA A 712 17.14 34.10 54.92
N MET A 713 17.39 33.65 53.71
CA MET A 713 18.26 34.40 52.76
C MET A 713 17.49 34.75 51.49
N ALA A 714 17.83 35.95 50.95
CA ALA A 714 17.24 36.42 49.72
C ALA A 714 17.65 35.52 48.51
N PRO A 715 16.76 35.39 47.52
CA PRO A 715 17.07 34.64 46.29
C PRO A 715 18.32 35.18 45.56
N GLN A 716 19.14 34.30 45.04
CA GLN A 716 20.36 34.64 44.30
C GLN A 716 20.29 34.12 42.88
N LYS A 717 20.67 34.95 41.89
CA LYS A 717 20.74 34.53 40.48
C LYS A 717 22.10 33.89 40.20
N ALA A 718 22.10 32.76 39.57
CA ALA A 718 23.33 32.10 39.10
C ALA A 718 23.89 32.80 37.84
N SER A 719 25.20 32.79 37.68
CA SER A 719 25.82 33.13 36.40
C SER A 719 25.52 32.07 35.34
N TYR A 720 25.57 32.44 34.08
CA TYR A 720 25.32 31.55 32.95
C TYR A 720 26.28 31.87 31.80
N ASP A 721 26.49 30.86 30.94
CA ASP A 721 27.15 31.01 29.64
C ASP A 721 26.07 31.15 28.56
N GLU A 722 26.23 32.11 27.65
CA GLU A 722 25.43 32.14 26.42
C GLU A 722 26.04 31.17 25.41
N LYS A 723 25.21 30.24 24.92
CA LYS A 723 25.62 29.23 23.94
C LYS A 723 24.71 29.31 22.73
N THR A 724 25.28 29.07 21.55
CA THR A 724 24.55 28.95 20.30
C THR A 724 24.57 27.51 19.87
N ARG A 725 23.42 26.99 19.45
CA ARG A 725 23.26 25.63 18.96
C ARG A 725 22.54 25.65 17.63
N LEU A 726 22.95 24.74 16.74
CA LEU A 726 22.17 24.39 15.54
C LEU A 726 20.95 23.57 15.94
N VAL A 727 19.81 23.94 15.41
CA VAL A 727 18.54 23.21 15.53
C VAL A 727 18.15 22.75 14.17
N ARG A 728 17.88 21.45 14.06
CA ARG A 728 17.40 20.85 12.82
C ARG A 728 15.91 21.16 12.63
N LYS A 729 15.55 21.66 11.47
CA LYS A 729 14.17 21.75 10.99
C LYS A 729 13.95 20.68 9.93
N TYR A 730 12.73 20.22 9.74
CA TYR A 730 12.42 19.39 8.59
C TYR A 730 11.12 19.81 7.92
N THR A 731 11.05 19.52 6.62
CA THR A 731 9.89 19.75 5.76
C THR A 731 9.66 18.50 4.94
N GLU A 732 8.41 18.10 4.76
CA GLU A 732 8.07 17.08 3.75
C GLU A 732 8.16 17.76 2.37
N ASP A 733 8.89 17.15 1.44
CA ASP A 733 9.16 17.67 0.10
C ASP A 733 9.07 16.55 -0.93
N ASN A 734 9.41 16.85 -2.16
CA ASN A 734 9.43 15.91 -3.26
C ASN A 734 10.86 15.61 -3.70
N TYR A 735 11.12 14.37 -4.13
CA TYR A 735 12.36 14.05 -4.84
C TYR A 735 12.39 14.70 -6.22
N ASP A 736 13.47 15.39 -6.58
CA ASP A 736 13.66 15.94 -7.93
C ASP A 736 14.07 14.87 -8.95
N SER A 737 14.69 13.78 -8.49
CA SER A 737 15.13 12.69 -9.35
C SER A 737 14.08 11.58 -9.46
N PRO A 738 13.73 11.12 -10.68
CA PRO A 738 12.72 10.09 -10.84
C PRO A 738 13.24 8.71 -10.42
N ILE A 739 12.37 7.97 -9.72
CA ILE A 739 12.58 6.56 -9.41
C ILE A 739 12.14 5.72 -10.60
N GLN A 740 13.00 4.83 -11.08
CA GLN A 740 12.77 4.01 -12.27
C GLN A 740 12.48 2.56 -11.87
N ARG A 741 11.42 1.98 -12.48
CA ARG A 741 11.08 0.56 -12.39
C ARG A 741 10.78 0.03 -13.78
N TYR A 742 11.37 -1.09 -14.14
CA TYR A 742 11.18 -1.72 -15.43
C TYR A 742 11.21 -3.23 -15.32
N GLY A 743 10.59 -3.90 -16.28
CA GLY A 743 10.62 -5.35 -16.25
C GLY A 743 9.89 -5.99 -17.41
N ILE A 744 9.99 -7.33 -17.43
CA ILE A 744 9.30 -8.21 -18.38
C ILE A 744 8.58 -9.28 -17.56
N GLU A 745 7.30 -9.49 -17.84
CA GLU A 745 6.47 -10.54 -17.25
C GLU A 745 6.07 -11.52 -18.36
N TRP A 746 6.06 -12.80 -18.05
CA TRP A 746 5.64 -13.85 -19.00
C TRP A 746 4.75 -14.88 -18.34
N ILE A 747 3.81 -15.39 -19.13
CA ILE A 747 2.95 -16.53 -18.80
C ILE A 747 2.95 -17.46 -20.01
N VAL A 748 3.23 -18.73 -19.79
CA VAL A 748 3.12 -19.79 -20.78
C VAL A 748 2.21 -20.87 -20.22
N GLU A 749 1.03 -21.01 -20.77
CA GLU A 749 0.11 -22.10 -20.45
C GLU A 749 0.19 -23.17 -21.54
N PHE A 750 0.75 -24.31 -21.21
CA PHE A 750 0.87 -25.44 -22.15
C PHE A 750 -0.49 -26.07 -22.42
N ALA A 751 -0.65 -26.60 -23.62
CA ALA A 751 -1.81 -27.38 -23.99
C ALA A 751 -2.01 -28.55 -23.00
N ARG A 752 -3.27 -28.71 -22.51
CA ARG A 752 -3.58 -29.71 -21.50
C ARG A 752 -3.22 -31.12 -21.99
N ILE A 753 -2.52 -31.86 -21.15
CA ILE A 753 -2.18 -33.27 -21.39
C ILE A 753 -3.43 -34.13 -21.10
N LYS A 754 -4.26 -34.37 -22.14
CA LYS A 754 -5.60 -34.98 -22.01
C LYS A 754 -5.60 -36.35 -21.31
N PRO A 755 -4.66 -37.30 -21.59
CA PRO A 755 -4.71 -38.64 -20.98
C PRO A 755 -4.65 -38.65 -19.45
N ILE A 756 -3.86 -37.75 -18.87
CA ILE A 756 -3.68 -37.60 -17.42
C ILE A 756 -4.37 -36.36 -16.85
N ASN A 757 -5.07 -35.65 -17.70
CA ASN A 757 -5.84 -34.46 -17.34
C ASN A 757 -5.00 -33.38 -16.57
N THR A 758 -3.78 -33.18 -17.04
CA THR A 758 -2.77 -32.31 -16.39
C THR A 758 -2.55 -31.04 -17.22
N SER A 759 -2.54 -29.90 -16.55
CA SER A 759 -2.12 -28.63 -17.07
C SER A 759 -0.77 -28.22 -16.48
N ILE A 760 0.07 -27.61 -17.31
CA ILE A 760 1.38 -27.08 -16.91
C ILE A 760 1.39 -25.59 -17.26
N ARG A 761 1.79 -24.77 -16.32
CA ARG A 761 2.00 -23.33 -16.49
C ARG A 761 3.41 -22.97 -16.06
N LEU A 762 4.08 -22.17 -16.89
CA LEU A 762 5.32 -21.48 -16.58
C LEU A 762 5.01 -20.00 -16.52
N ASP A 763 5.35 -19.33 -15.43
CA ASP A 763 5.23 -17.88 -15.30
C ASP A 763 6.46 -17.30 -14.63
N GLY A 764 6.75 -16.05 -14.93
CA GLY A 764 7.91 -15.41 -14.34
C GLY A 764 7.95 -13.91 -14.56
N THR A 765 8.93 -13.29 -13.94
CA THR A 765 9.19 -11.86 -14.06
C THR A 765 10.70 -11.59 -13.99
N TYR A 766 11.15 -10.71 -14.86
CA TYR A 766 12.39 -9.96 -14.68
C TYR A 766 12.04 -8.56 -14.23
N TYR A 767 12.63 -8.11 -13.14
CA TYR A 767 12.37 -6.82 -12.50
C TYR A 767 13.68 -6.06 -12.35
N GLY A 768 13.66 -4.76 -12.63
CA GLY A 768 14.75 -3.83 -12.39
C GLY A 768 14.25 -2.56 -11.72
N TYR A 769 15.04 -2.06 -10.79
CA TYR A 769 14.80 -0.83 -10.05
C TYR A 769 16.09 -0.01 -10.00
N ARG A 770 15.95 1.31 -10.16
CA ARG A 770 17.03 2.26 -9.93
C ARG A 770 16.46 3.54 -9.32
N SER A 771 17.05 3.97 -8.22
CA SER A 771 16.87 5.32 -7.66
C SER A 771 18.24 5.98 -7.50
N LEU A 772 18.28 7.28 -7.69
CA LEU A 772 19.47 8.09 -7.45
C LEU A 772 19.00 9.45 -6.94
N TYR A 773 19.44 9.85 -5.75
CA TYR A 773 19.08 11.10 -5.10
C TYR A 773 20.16 12.12 -5.38
N THR A 774 19.83 13.15 -6.15
CA THR A 774 20.80 14.16 -6.61
C THR A 774 20.53 15.56 -6.08
N ASP A 775 19.49 15.73 -5.27
CA ASP A 775 19.18 17.01 -4.60
C ASP A 775 20.22 17.34 -3.56
N VAL A 776 20.48 18.62 -3.36
CA VAL A 776 21.40 19.07 -2.30
C VAL A 776 20.69 18.98 -0.95
N ARG A 777 21.29 18.25 0.00
CA ARG A 777 20.78 18.04 1.34
C ARG A 777 21.74 18.58 2.39
N ALA A 778 21.17 19.29 3.38
CA ALA A 778 21.92 19.79 4.52
C ALA A 778 22.10 18.70 5.58
N TYR A 779 23.26 18.67 6.20
CA TYR A 779 23.55 17.79 7.34
C TYR A 779 24.45 18.48 8.36
N SER A 780 24.16 18.28 9.64
CA SER A 780 25.02 18.67 10.76
C SER A 780 24.97 17.65 11.89
N THR A 781 26.07 17.54 12.64
CA THR A 781 26.11 16.77 13.89
C THR A 781 25.69 17.66 15.07
N GLU A 782 24.55 18.29 15.02
CA GLU A 782 24.05 19.32 15.97
C GLU A 782 24.09 18.89 17.45
N SER A 783 24.13 17.58 17.71
CA SER A 783 24.24 17.03 19.07
C SER A 783 25.68 16.90 19.58
N SER A 784 26.66 17.14 18.72
CA SER A 784 28.10 17.05 19.04
C SER A 784 28.63 18.33 19.67
N ILE A 785 29.82 18.24 20.25
CA ILE A 785 30.62 19.35 20.75
C ILE A 785 31.71 19.67 19.74
N GLY A 786 31.94 20.95 19.47
CA GLY A 786 33.02 21.41 18.60
C GLY A 786 34.39 21.28 19.27
N SER A 787 35.45 21.53 18.51
CA SER A 787 36.82 21.55 19.01
C SER A 787 37.10 22.61 20.06
N ASP A 788 36.24 23.65 20.09
CA ASP A 788 36.27 24.75 21.08
C ASP A 788 35.51 24.44 22.39
N GLY A 789 34.93 23.22 22.52
CA GLY A 789 34.11 22.79 23.67
C GLY A 789 32.68 23.34 23.68
N ASN A 790 32.27 24.05 22.65
CA ASN A 790 30.91 24.56 22.45
C ASN A 790 30.09 23.62 21.55
N PRO A 791 28.76 23.81 21.48
CA PRO A 791 27.94 23.06 20.54
C PRO A 791 28.45 23.18 19.11
N TYR A 792 28.33 22.07 18.33
CA TYR A 792 28.80 22.02 16.97
C TYR A 792 28.10 23.08 16.08
N LYS A 793 28.87 23.77 15.22
CA LYS A 793 28.40 24.95 14.51
C LYS A 793 28.43 24.86 12.96
N TYR A 794 28.86 23.73 12.40
CA TYR A 794 29.00 23.59 10.95
C TYR A 794 27.86 22.78 10.34
N VAL A 795 27.44 23.17 9.12
CA VAL A 795 26.46 22.48 8.30
C VAL A 795 27.11 22.12 6.97
N GLY A 796 27.12 20.85 6.62
CA GLY A 796 27.59 20.36 5.32
C GLY A 796 26.42 20.16 4.36
N TYR A 797 26.63 20.41 3.07
CA TYR A 797 25.64 20.27 2.01
C TYR A 797 26.12 19.21 1.01
N PHE A 798 25.33 18.16 0.83
CA PHE A 798 25.67 16.98 0.04
C PHE A 798 24.73 16.85 -1.15
N TYR A 799 25.21 16.37 -2.29
CA TYR A 799 24.32 15.80 -3.30
C TYR A 799 23.75 14.47 -2.81
N GLY A 800 22.43 14.39 -2.57
CA GLY A 800 21.76 13.30 -1.86
C GLY A 800 21.91 13.42 -0.34
N ASP A 801 21.65 12.33 0.36
CA ASP A 801 21.73 12.29 1.82
C ASP A 801 23.17 12.28 2.35
N HIS A 802 23.32 12.58 3.64
CA HIS A 802 24.53 12.34 4.42
C HIS A 802 24.76 10.83 4.59
N ALA A 803 25.25 10.19 3.54
CA ALA A 803 25.60 8.78 3.49
C ALA A 803 26.68 8.56 2.44
N THR A 804 27.37 7.42 2.46
CA THR A 804 28.34 7.08 1.43
C THR A 804 27.71 6.77 0.07
N PHE A 805 26.42 6.42 0.06
CA PHE A 805 25.65 6.17 -1.15
C PHE A 805 24.43 7.09 -1.22
N ASN A 806 24.03 7.45 -2.41
CA ASN A 806 22.82 8.25 -2.68
C ASN A 806 21.87 7.58 -3.67
N GLY A 807 21.98 6.28 -3.84
CA GLY A 807 21.07 5.53 -4.68
C GLY A 807 21.26 4.02 -4.56
N THR A 808 20.34 3.29 -5.16
CA THR A 808 20.37 1.83 -5.24
C THR A 808 19.90 1.34 -6.61
N GLU A 809 20.51 0.26 -7.05
CA GLU A 809 20.07 -0.53 -8.20
C GLU A 809 19.76 -1.94 -7.72
N THR A 810 18.58 -2.47 -8.07
CA THR A 810 18.21 -3.86 -7.80
C THR A 810 17.69 -4.53 -9.06
N LYS A 811 17.95 -5.83 -9.20
CA LYS A 811 17.43 -6.67 -10.29
C LYS A 811 17.02 -8.02 -9.71
N ALA A 812 15.91 -8.55 -10.19
CA ALA A 812 15.43 -9.88 -9.81
C ALA A 812 14.90 -10.63 -11.02
N LEU A 813 15.17 -11.93 -11.08
CA LEU A 813 14.60 -12.85 -12.05
C LEU A 813 13.99 -14.02 -11.30
N ARG A 814 12.69 -14.15 -11.39
CA ARG A 814 11.91 -15.23 -10.79
C ARG A 814 11.17 -16.02 -11.86
N ASN A 815 11.06 -17.32 -11.67
CA ASN A 815 10.34 -18.19 -12.56
C ASN A 815 9.63 -19.28 -11.76
N ASN A 816 8.34 -19.49 -12.03
CA ASN A 816 7.52 -20.50 -11.38
C ASN A 816 7.05 -21.53 -12.38
N VAL A 817 6.96 -22.77 -11.94
CA VAL A 817 6.33 -23.87 -12.67
C VAL A 817 5.19 -24.41 -11.83
N THR A 818 3.96 -24.36 -12.36
CA THR A 818 2.78 -24.91 -11.70
C THR A 818 2.25 -26.08 -12.52
N ILE A 819 2.13 -27.24 -11.90
CA ILE A 819 1.58 -28.46 -12.48
C ILE A 819 0.29 -28.80 -11.74
N THR A 820 -0.84 -28.82 -12.43
CA THR A 820 -2.14 -29.14 -11.84
C THR A 820 -2.75 -30.33 -12.54
N THR A 821 -2.97 -31.41 -11.79
CA THR A 821 -3.61 -32.66 -12.26
C THR A 821 -5.00 -32.77 -11.64
N ASN A 822 -5.99 -32.95 -12.50
CA ASN A 822 -7.37 -33.14 -12.10
C ASN A 822 -7.77 -34.58 -12.37
N ILE A 823 -8.24 -35.30 -11.33
CA ILE A 823 -8.65 -36.69 -11.39
C ILE A 823 -10.18 -36.80 -11.16
N PRO A 824 -11.01 -36.64 -12.21
CA PRO A 824 -12.48 -36.55 -12.06
C PRO A 824 -13.10 -37.79 -11.42
N LYS A 825 -12.59 -39.00 -11.73
CA LYS A 825 -13.13 -40.27 -11.21
C LYS A 825 -13.16 -40.34 -9.70
N VAL A 826 -12.19 -39.75 -9.05
CA VAL A 826 -12.09 -39.69 -7.58
C VAL A 826 -12.32 -38.26 -7.05
N ARG A 827 -12.73 -37.31 -7.92
CA ARG A 827 -13.01 -35.91 -7.54
C ARG A 827 -11.87 -35.29 -6.75
N MET A 828 -10.66 -35.32 -7.33
CA MET A 828 -9.45 -34.84 -6.66
C MET A 828 -8.63 -33.91 -7.57
N VAL A 829 -8.12 -32.81 -7.03
CA VAL A 829 -7.15 -31.91 -7.69
C VAL A 829 -5.86 -31.97 -6.91
N ILE A 830 -4.76 -32.12 -7.62
CA ILE A 830 -3.40 -32.08 -7.08
C ILE A 830 -2.65 -30.95 -7.78
N SER A 831 -2.03 -30.05 -7.04
CA SER A 831 -1.20 -28.99 -7.59
C SER A 831 0.19 -29.00 -6.94
N LEU A 832 1.21 -28.87 -7.79
CA LEU A 832 2.60 -28.68 -7.41
C LEU A 832 3.08 -27.38 -8.03
N LYS A 833 3.58 -26.44 -7.19
CA LYS A 833 4.20 -25.20 -7.63
C LYS A 833 5.65 -25.17 -7.19
N VAL A 834 6.57 -25.07 -8.14
CA VAL A 834 7.99 -24.85 -7.90
C VAL A 834 8.30 -23.38 -8.17
N GLU A 835 8.84 -22.70 -7.19
CA GLU A 835 9.24 -21.29 -7.25
C GLU A 835 10.77 -21.21 -7.27
N ALA A 836 11.33 -20.55 -8.28
CA ALA A 836 12.76 -20.38 -8.44
C ALA A 836 13.13 -18.89 -8.50
N SER A 837 14.04 -18.44 -7.64
CA SER A 837 14.73 -17.17 -7.76
C SER A 837 16.07 -17.41 -8.44
N LEU A 838 16.19 -17.00 -9.70
CA LEU A 838 17.34 -17.27 -10.55
C LEU A 838 18.38 -16.14 -10.51
N LEU A 839 17.92 -14.92 -10.20
CA LEU A 839 18.77 -13.74 -10.00
C LEU A 839 18.16 -12.90 -8.89
N LYS A 840 18.99 -12.53 -7.94
CA LYS A 840 18.73 -11.45 -6.99
C LYS A 840 20.01 -10.65 -6.88
N TYR A 841 19.94 -9.40 -7.30
CA TYR A 841 21.08 -8.50 -7.40
C TYR A 841 20.74 -7.17 -6.71
N SER A 842 21.69 -6.63 -5.99
CA SER A 842 21.60 -5.27 -5.47
C SER A 842 22.96 -4.57 -5.52
N ARG A 843 22.93 -3.24 -5.58
CA ARG A 843 24.12 -2.40 -5.56
C ARG A 843 23.76 -1.02 -5.01
N CYS A 844 24.62 -0.49 -4.13
CA CYS A 844 24.59 0.92 -3.76
C CYS A 844 25.21 1.78 -4.85
N LEU A 845 24.67 2.96 -5.09
CA LEU A 845 25.16 3.94 -6.06
C LEU A 845 25.70 5.18 -5.33
N SER A 846 26.75 5.78 -5.88
CA SER A 846 27.30 7.05 -5.39
C SER A 846 27.70 7.92 -6.60
N GLU A 847 26.72 8.70 -7.08
CA GLU A 847 26.85 9.47 -8.32
C GLU A 847 26.19 10.84 -8.14
N ARG A 848 26.69 11.86 -8.85
CA ARG A 848 26.02 13.13 -9.05
C ARG A 848 25.08 13.06 -10.26
N ALA A 849 24.27 14.10 -10.48
CA ALA A 849 23.34 14.16 -11.60
C ALA A 849 24.02 14.05 -12.97
N ASP A 850 25.26 14.53 -13.11
CA ASP A 850 26.08 14.46 -14.31
C ASP A 850 26.84 13.12 -14.49
N GLY A 851 26.65 12.18 -13.55
CA GLY A 851 27.31 10.88 -13.53
C GLY A 851 28.73 10.91 -12.94
N SER A 852 29.22 12.05 -12.46
CA SER A 852 30.51 12.14 -11.79
C SER A 852 30.47 11.45 -10.41
N PRO A 853 31.63 10.95 -9.92
CA PRO A 853 31.69 10.31 -8.62
C PRO A 853 31.33 11.28 -7.48
N ARG A 854 30.56 10.78 -6.51
CA ARG A 854 30.22 11.49 -5.26
C ARG A 854 31.17 11.10 -4.14
N SER A 855 31.68 9.87 -4.14
CA SER A 855 32.59 9.32 -3.14
C SER A 855 33.97 9.04 -3.75
N TYR A 856 35.00 9.06 -2.91
CA TYR A 856 36.42 8.86 -3.29
C TYR A 856 36.95 7.58 -2.66
N VAL A 857 37.73 6.81 -3.43
CA VAL A 857 38.42 5.62 -2.94
C VAL A 857 39.70 6.03 -2.18
N LEU A 858 39.89 5.45 -1.00
CA LEU A 858 41.06 5.70 -0.14
C LEU A 858 42.11 4.61 -0.33
N SER A 859 43.39 4.99 -0.34
CA SER A 859 44.53 4.06 -0.25
C SER A 859 44.80 3.65 1.21
N ASP A 860 44.48 4.52 2.16
CA ASP A 860 44.60 4.30 3.60
C ASP A 860 43.30 4.70 4.33
N LYS A 861 42.70 3.76 5.04
CA LYS A 861 41.43 4.00 5.77
C LYS A 861 41.55 5.00 6.93
N GLU A 862 42.77 5.13 7.46
CA GLU A 862 43.06 6.05 8.57
C GLU A 862 43.28 7.50 8.05
N ASP A 863 43.59 7.66 6.77
CA ASP A 863 43.74 8.96 6.13
C ASP A 863 42.64 9.22 5.09
N ILE A 864 41.58 9.94 5.50
CA ILE A 864 40.45 10.25 4.65
C ILE A 864 40.77 11.21 3.49
N LEU A 865 41.99 11.68 3.37
CA LEU A 865 42.49 12.45 2.21
C LEU A 865 43.41 11.65 1.29
N SER A 866 43.57 10.35 1.51
CA SER A 866 44.42 9.45 0.71
C SER A 866 43.72 8.96 -0.59
N PHE A 867 43.28 9.88 -1.43
CA PHE A 867 42.51 9.56 -2.67
C PHE A 867 43.37 8.83 -3.71
N THR A 868 42.81 7.79 -4.33
CA THR A 868 43.49 7.00 -5.38
C THR A 868 43.06 7.38 -6.79
N GLY A 869 41.95 8.06 -6.97
CA GLY A 869 41.36 8.29 -8.29
C GLY A 869 40.66 7.06 -8.90
N ALA A 870 40.65 5.90 -8.21
CA ALA A 870 39.94 4.71 -8.61
C ALA A 870 38.42 4.91 -8.49
N SER A 871 37.62 4.19 -9.30
CA SER A 871 36.18 4.18 -9.18
C SER A 871 35.76 3.41 -7.92
N VAL A 872 34.78 3.91 -7.20
CA VAL A 872 34.15 3.22 -6.04
C VAL A 872 33.54 1.88 -6.44
N TYR A 873 33.39 1.62 -7.72
CA TYR A 873 32.79 0.41 -8.28
C TYR A 873 33.79 -0.66 -8.68
N ASP A 874 35.09 -0.39 -8.66
CA ASP A 874 36.12 -1.26 -9.20
C ASP A 874 36.64 -2.33 -8.23
N GLY A 875 35.96 -2.50 -7.11
CA GLY A 875 36.35 -3.56 -6.15
C GLY A 875 35.97 -3.23 -4.72
N GLU A 876 36.57 -3.96 -3.79
CA GLU A 876 36.43 -3.75 -2.36
C GLU A 876 37.40 -2.66 -1.91
N ALA A 877 36.90 -1.54 -1.45
CA ALA A 877 37.72 -0.42 -1.02
C ALA A 877 37.09 0.38 0.10
N TYR A 878 37.92 0.98 0.95
CA TYR A 878 37.45 2.05 1.81
C TYR A 878 37.18 3.29 0.96
N THR A 879 36.08 3.98 1.26
CA THR A 879 35.72 5.20 0.56
C THR A 879 35.30 6.28 1.55
N VAL A 880 35.35 7.51 1.12
CA VAL A 880 34.84 8.66 1.87
C VAL A 880 33.98 9.52 0.98
N THR A 881 32.93 10.10 1.57
CA THR A 881 32.08 11.12 0.95
C THR A 881 32.21 12.41 1.72
N PHE A 882 32.32 13.53 1.01
CA PHE A 882 32.39 14.86 1.59
C PHE A 882 31.18 15.69 1.16
N PRO A 883 30.80 16.69 1.97
CA PRO A 883 29.92 17.75 1.47
C PRO A 883 30.57 18.45 0.26
N ASP A 884 29.78 18.98 -0.61
CA ASP A 884 30.27 19.82 -1.71
C ASP A 884 30.65 21.22 -1.20
N TYR A 885 29.88 21.75 -0.26
CA TYR A 885 30.17 22.97 0.45
C TYR A 885 29.71 22.89 1.91
N TYR A 886 30.12 23.83 2.72
CA TYR A 886 29.66 23.96 4.10
C TYR A 886 29.48 25.42 4.48
N THR A 887 28.68 25.64 5.52
CA THR A 887 28.50 26.92 6.21
C THR A 887 28.76 26.75 7.69
N SER A 888 28.86 27.86 8.43
CA SER A 888 28.88 27.84 9.90
C SER A 888 27.85 28.82 10.46
N VAL A 889 27.53 28.70 11.75
CA VAL A 889 26.70 29.64 12.49
C VAL A 889 27.29 31.05 12.42
N ASP A 890 28.63 31.14 12.47
CA ASP A 890 29.35 32.45 12.47
C ASP A 890 29.47 33.05 11.07
N ASP A 891 29.44 32.24 10.02
CA ASP A 891 29.55 32.65 8.63
C ASP A 891 28.65 31.77 7.72
N PRO A 892 27.47 32.25 7.35
CA PRO A 892 26.51 31.52 6.50
C PRO A 892 26.93 31.47 5.03
N THR A 893 28.07 32.08 4.64
CA THR A 893 28.57 32.06 3.28
C THR A 893 29.03 30.64 2.90
N PRO A 894 28.52 30.01 1.83
CA PRO A 894 28.95 28.71 1.40
C PRO A 894 30.43 28.68 1.02
N LYS A 895 31.18 27.75 1.57
CA LYS A 895 32.62 27.53 1.31
C LYS A 895 32.83 26.15 0.69
N PRO A 896 33.67 26.01 -0.38
CA PRO A 896 34.01 24.72 -0.94
C PRO A 896 34.60 23.81 0.15
N PHE A 897 33.98 22.62 0.36
CA PHE A 897 34.38 21.80 1.51
C PHE A 897 35.77 21.22 1.36
N LEU A 898 36.04 20.51 0.29
CA LEU A 898 37.27 19.73 0.10
C LEU A 898 38.52 20.62 0.09
N GLU A 899 38.44 21.78 -0.56
CA GLU A 899 39.53 22.77 -0.63
C GLU A 899 39.85 23.29 0.77
N MET A 900 38.83 23.72 1.51
CA MET A 900 38.99 24.20 2.88
C MET A 900 39.43 23.12 3.86
N PHE A 901 38.99 21.91 3.68
CA PHE A 901 39.34 20.76 4.50
C PHE A 901 40.85 20.40 4.35
N GLN A 902 41.32 20.40 3.09
CA GLN A 902 42.76 20.19 2.80
C GLN A 902 43.63 21.34 3.36
N TRP A 903 43.17 22.58 3.23
CA TRP A 903 43.82 23.73 3.81
C TRP A 903 43.87 23.63 5.33
N ALA A 904 42.77 23.31 5.99
CA ALA A 904 42.68 23.21 7.44
C ALA A 904 43.57 22.11 8.02
N ARG A 905 43.79 20.98 7.34
CA ARG A 905 44.71 19.91 7.76
C ARG A 905 46.12 20.44 8.07
N ASN A 906 46.57 21.40 7.28
CA ASN A 906 47.92 21.94 7.39
C ASN A 906 47.99 23.24 8.24
N ASN A 907 46.92 24.03 8.32
CA ASN A 907 46.93 25.36 8.82
C ASN A 907 46.07 25.56 10.09
N ASP A 908 44.96 24.80 10.26
CA ASP A 908 44.04 24.94 11.39
C ASP A 908 43.51 23.59 11.85
N LYS A 909 44.18 23.02 12.86
CA LYS A 909 43.83 21.72 13.41
C LYS A 909 42.41 21.63 14.03
N SER A 910 41.96 22.75 14.59
CA SER A 910 40.66 22.85 15.23
C SER A 910 39.55 22.78 14.16
N LEU A 911 39.67 23.59 13.12
CA LEU A 911 38.78 23.54 11.97
C LEU A 911 38.82 22.18 11.28
N TYR A 912 40.00 21.58 11.09
CA TYR A 912 40.14 20.24 10.51
C TYR A 912 39.38 19.19 11.33
N ALA A 913 39.52 19.21 12.67
CA ALA A 913 38.82 18.26 13.54
C ALA A 913 37.30 18.43 13.49
N ASP A 914 36.82 19.67 13.38
CA ASP A 914 35.39 19.94 13.26
C ASP A 914 34.84 19.54 11.89
N LEU A 915 35.51 19.89 10.79
CA LEU A 915 35.09 19.51 9.45
C LEU A 915 35.15 17.99 9.23
N THR A 916 36.06 17.26 9.90
CA THR A 916 36.12 15.79 9.85
C THR A 916 34.79 15.14 10.27
N LYS A 917 34.02 15.77 11.16
CA LYS A 917 32.72 15.28 11.62
C LYS A 917 31.65 15.32 10.51
N LEU A 918 31.87 16.08 9.45
CA LEU A 918 31.00 16.12 8.28
C LEU A 918 31.41 15.09 7.21
N ALA A 919 32.63 14.58 7.27
CA ALA A 919 33.08 13.53 6.34
C ALA A 919 32.42 12.19 6.68
N VAL A 920 32.05 11.44 5.65
CA VAL A 920 31.36 10.13 5.79
C VAL A 920 32.22 9.01 5.23
N PRO A 921 33.06 8.37 6.05
CA PRO A 921 33.83 7.20 5.61
C PRO A 921 32.92 5.97 5.56
N THR A 922 33.23 5.02 4.66
CA THR A 922 32.53 3.72 4.66
C THR A 922 32.90 2.90 5.88
N ALA A 923 31.90 2.23 6.46
CA ALA A 923 32.13 1.22 7.50
C ALA A 923 32.59 -0.13 6.93
N PHE A 924 32.35 -0.39 5.63
CA PHE A 924 32.56 -1.69 4.99
C PHE A 924 33.27 -1.54 3.65
N LEU A 925 34.30 -2.34 3.39
CA LEU A 925 35.05 -2.38 2.15
C LEU A 925 34.19 -2.63 0.91
N TYR A 926 33.15 -3.44 1.05
CA TYR A 926 32.28 -3.90 -0.04
C TYR A 926 30.98 -3.05 -0.20
N GLN A 927 30.96 -1.79 0.28
CA GLN A 927 29.76 -0.93 0.23
C GLN A 927 29.15 -0.82 -1.17
N PHE A 928 29.99 -0.71 -2.19
CA PHE A 928 29.57 -0.53 -3.58
C PHE A 928 29.73 -1.79 -4.44
N THR A 929 30.14 -2.89 -3.85
CA THR A 929 30.25 -4.17 -4.55
C THR A 929 28.87 -4.69 -4.95
N LYS A 930 28.80 -5.32 -6.11
CA LYS A 930 27.58 -5.98 -6.56
C LYS A 930 27.26 -7.16 -5.65
N ASP A 931 26.07 -7.13 -5.06
CA ASP A 931 25.57 -8.23 -4.24
C ASP A 931 24.72 -9.17 -5.08
N TYR A 932 25.27 -10.34 -5.41
CA TYR A 932 24.56 -11.43 -6.06
C TYR A 932 24.22 -12.49 -5.02
N VAL A 933 22.94 -12.78 -4.89
CA VAL A 933 22.45 -13.91 -4.11
C VAL A 933 22.37 -15.12 -5.04
N ALA A 934 22.96 -16.24 -4.63
CA ALA A 934 22.93 -17.49 -5.40
C ALA A 934 21.50 -17.95 -5.64
N PRO A 935 21.21 -18.63 -6.77
CA PRO A 935 19.88 -19.14 -7.05
C PRO A 935 19.35 -20.04 -5.94
N TYR A 936 18.07 -19.86 -5.60
CA TYR A 936 17.37 -20.68 -4.62
C TYR A 936 15.96 -21.01 -5.10
N PHE A 937 15.36 -22.06 -4.54
CA PHE A 937 14.02 -22.50 -4.92
C PHE A 937 13.25 -23.09 -3.73
N SER A 938 11.93 -23.07 -3.84
CA SER A 938 11.03 -23.76 -2.94
C SER A 938 9.97 -24.51 -3.75
N ALA A 939 9.34 -25.51 -3.14
CA ALA A 939 8.26 -26.25 -3.75
C ALA A 939 7.07 -26.33 -2.80
N ASN A 940 5.88 -26.05 -3.36
CA ASN A 940 4.62 -26.00 -2.65
C ASN A 940 3.68 -27.04 -3.25
N PHE A 941 2.96 -27.74 -2.41
CA PHE A 941 2.07 -28.82 -2.80
C PHE A 941 0.68 -28.60 -2.22
N SER A 942 -0.36 -28.82 -3.01
CA SER A 942 -1.73 -28.82 -2.52
C SER A 942 -2.55 -29.94 -3.10
N VAL A 943 -3.49 -30.46 -2.30
CA VAL A 943 -4.44 -31.50 -2.70
C VAL A 943 -5.82 -31.11 -2.18
N THR A 944 -6.81 -31.16 -3.07
CA THR A 944 -8.22 -30.99 -2.69
C THR A 944 -9.00 -32.24 -3.12
N LYS A 945 -9.72 -32.83 -2.18
CA LYS A 945 -10.64 -33.98 -2.36
C LYS A 945 -12.07 -33.54 -2.05
N GLU A 946 -12.95 -33.76 -3.01
CA GLU A 946 -14.39 -33.60 -2.82
C GLU A 946 -15.06 -34.90 -2.39
N ILE A 947 -16.00 -34.78 -1.48
CA ILE A 947 -16.82 -35.88 -0.94
C ILE A 947 -18.27 -35.57 -1.27
N GLY A 948 -18.76 -36.15 -2.37
CA GLY A 948 -20.06 -35.78 -2.91
C GLY A 948 -20.11 -34.31 -3.29
N ASP A 949 -21.31 -33.71 -3.24
CA ASP A 949 -21.52 -32.28 -3.47
C ASP A 949 -21.61 -31.46 -2.15
N VAL A 950 -21.41 -32.16 -1.03
CA VAL A 950 -21.65 -31.64 0.33
C VAL A 950 -20.38 -31.20 1.03
N ALA A 951 -19.23 -31.83 0.74
CA ALA A 951 -17.99 -31.55 1.47
C ALA A 951 -16.76 -31.51 0.56
N SER A 952 -15.76 -30.73 0.95
CA SER A 952 -14.41 -30.81 0.40
C SER A 952 -13.36 -30.68 1.50
N ILE A 953 -12.27 -31.42 1.35
CA ILE A 953 -11.10 -31.36 2.23
C ILE A 953 -9.92 -30.95 1.36
N SER A 954 -9.24 -29.90 1.78
CA SER A 954 -8.04 -29.39 1.10
C SER A 954 -6.86 -29.41 2.06
N PHE A 955 -5.74 -29.96 1.61
CA PHE A 955 -4.45 -29.95 2.31
C PHE A 955 -3.44 -29.18 1.47
N TYR A 956 -2.57 -28.41 2.10
CA TYR A 956 -1.44 -27.76 1.46
C TYR A 956 -0.18 -27.85 2.32
N ALA A 957 0.97 -27.83 1.67
CA ALA A 957 2.28 -27.74 2.30
C ALA A 957 3.19 -26.84 1.48
N ASN A 958 3.66 -25.75 2.09
CA ASN A 958 4.60 -24.81 1.50
C ASN A 958 6.02 -25.18 1.90
N ASN A 959 6.98 -25.05 0.95
CA ASN A 959 8.35 -25.51 1.12
C ASN A 959 8.43 -26.93 1.70
N PHE A 960 7.66 -27.86 1.12
CA PHE A 960 7.48 -29.22 1.68
C PHE A 960 8.79 -30.04 1.69
N PHE A 961 9.80 -29.68 0.92
CA PHE A 961 11.16 -30.22 1.04
C PHE A 961 11.92 -29.67 2.25
N ASN A 962 11.35 -28.71 2.96
CA ASN A 962 11.96 -28.02 4.08
C ASN A 962 13.35 -27.47 3.71
N ASN A 963 13.44 -26.80 2.54
CA ASN A 963 14.69 -26.21 2.09
C ASN A 963 15.17 -25.11 3.03
N MET A 964 16.09 -25.47 3.93
CA MET A 964 16.70 -24.57 4.93
C MET A 964 18.18 -24.32 4.58
N SER A 965 18.58 -24.55 3.34
CA SER A 965 19.95 -24.33 2.90
C SER A 965 20.38 -22.88 3.06
N GLN A 966 21.66 -22.66 3.17
CA GLN A 966 22.25 -21.34 3.21
C GLN A 966 22.50 -20.82 1.80
N VAL A 967 22.33 -19.52 1.61
CA VAL A 967 22.58 -18.81 0.37
C VAL A 967 23.78 -17.90 0.55
N TYR A 968 24.75 -18.00 -0.34
CA TYR A 968 25.95 -17.15 -0.31
C TYR A 968 25.62 -15.76 -0.89
N SER A 969 26.03 -14.72 -0.17
CA SER A 969 26.05 -13.35 -0.65
C SER A 969 27.47 -12.97 -1.07
N SER A 970 27.65 -12.55 -2.29
CA SER A 970 28.95 -12.10 -2.80
C SER A 970 29.42 -10.80 -2.14
N LYS A 971 28.46 -9.97 -1.72
CA LYS A 971 28.76 -8.69 -1.06
C LYS A 971 29.29 -8.88 0.36
N THR A 972 28.62 -9.68 1.16
CA THR A 972 29.00 -9.90 2.57
C THR A 972 30.03 -11.02 2.71
N GLN A 973 30.27 -11.78 1.63
CA GLN A 973 31.14 -12.96 1.61
C GLN A 973 30.78 -14.00 2.69
N THR A 974 29.49 -14.04 3.01
CA THR A 974 28.95 -14.91 4.05
C THR A 974 27.76 -15.70 3.54
N TYR A 975 27.44 -16.77 4.26
CA TYR A 975 26.23 -17.54 4.05
C TYR A 975 25.12 -17.02 4.96
N THR A 976 23.94 -16.83 4.40
CA THR A 976 22.72 -16.49 5.15
C THR A 976 21.67 -17.55 4.95
N SER A 977 20.76 -17.71 5.91
CA SER A 977 19.66 -18.66 5.79
C SER A 977 18.69 -18.25 4.70
N VAL A 978 18.26 -19.19 3.87
CA VAL A 978 17.19 -18.96 2.87
C VAL A 978 15.84 -18.61 3.53
N SER A 979 15.65 -18.77 4.82
CA SER A 979 14.45 -18.37 5.55
C SER A 979 14.09 -16.87 5.41
N SER A 980 15.07 -16.04 5.00
CA SER A 980 14.83 -14.64 4.66
C SER A 980 14.14 -14.45 3.29
N TYR A 981 14.07 -15.48 2.46
CA TYR A 981 13.59 -15.41 1.08
C TYR A 981 12.44 -16.36 0.77
N ILE A 982 12.36 -17.50 1.47
CA ILE A 982 11.31 -18.51 1.32
C ILE A 982 10.72 -18.84 2.69
N PRO A 983 9.45 -19.25 2.76
CA PRO A 983 8.83 -19.66 4.03
C PRO A 983 9.54 -20.89 4.60
N LYS A 984 9.50 -21.03 5.93
CA LYS A 984 9.76 -22.30 6.61
C LYS A 984 8.75 -23.33 6.11
N PHE A 985 9.01 -24.62 6.37
CA PHE A 985 8.00 -25.66 6.14
C PHE A 985 6.70 -25.30 6.88
N TYR A 986 5.61 -25.23 6.12
CA TYR A 986 4.32 -24.78 6.61
C TYR A 986 3.21 -25.59 5.94
N TYR A 987 2.22 -26.04 6.69
CA TYR A 987 1.14 -26.83 6.17
C TYR A 987 -0.21 -26.40 6.76
N GLY A 988 -1.30 -26.79 6.11
CA GLY A 988 -2.64 -26.51 6.62
C GLY A 988 -3.69 -27.40 6.01
N LEU A 989 -4.83 -27.45 6.69
CA LEU A 989 -6.00 -28.23 6.33
C LEU A 989 -7.24 -27.33 6.31
N THR A 990 -8.04 -27.44 5.26
CA THR A 990 -9.33 -26.74 5.17
C THR A 990 -10.45 -27.75 4.90
N LEU A 991 -11.50 -27.70 5.73
CA LEU A 991 -12.76 -28.42 5.53
C LEU A 991 -13.83 -27.41 5.10
N ARG A 992 -14.53 -27.68 4.00
CA ARG A 992 -15.70 -26.91 3.56
C ARG A 992 -16.91 -27.84 3.51
N LEU A 993 -18.01 -27.37 4.10
CA LEU A 993 -19.29 -28.04 4.11
C LEU A 993 -20.34 -27.17 3.41
N LYS A 994 -21.17 -27.77 2.58
CA LYS A 994 -22.23 -27.12 1.79
C LYS A 994 -23.56 -27.84 2.03
N PHE A 995 -24.60 -27.11 2.47
CA PHE A 995 -25.94 -27.66 2.79
C PHE A 995 -27.04 -26.93 2.03
#